data_b0dd6d82894ceebc97a12fc064c0a012
#
_entry.id   b0dd6d82894ceebc97a12fc064c0a012
#
_cell.length_a   1.000
_cell.length_b   1.000
_cell.length_c   1.000
_cell.angle_alpha   90.00
_cell.angle_beta   90.00
_cell.angle_gamma   90.00
#
_symmetry.space_group_name_H-M   'P 1'
#
loop_
_entity.id
_entity.type
_entity.pdbx_description
1 polymer ?
#
loop_
_entity_poly.entity_id
_entity_poly.type
_entity_poly.pdbx_seq_one_letter_code
_entity_poly.pdbx_strand_id
1 'polypeptide(L)'
;MISIISLSAQKVTIPIATDNNLMLLQTDNINRLKTIYFGKPLANESEYSSVSGAYDFNDANAGIYNSAYTPAGTWNFSEPAIQVKHADGNPSLELKYVSHKKEKVDENSSLTRIVLKDSLYPFEVTLCYKVWEKENIIEQWTEIKHTEKKPVLLQKFASANLYFTNKDFYLTSFQGEYLKEMQPIESKLLQGIRTIDSKLGTRAMLLQTPNFMISFGKPASENEGTVLLGQLAWSSNFKLDFEIDSYKNLRLIAGINPYASEYLLPANQVFKTPALVYSLSNHGTGEASRNLHDWARKYRLLDGQGERLTLLNNWEATYFDFDENKITALFKDAKDLGVDMFLLDDGWFGNKHPRNNDNAGLGDWQENVKKLPHGLGYLVKEAKKEGVKFGIWIEPEMVNPKSELYEKHLDWVIRQPERPEVYYRNQLVLDLSNPEVQDFVFGIVDNLFVKNPELAFIKWDCNAVIYNAYSAYLNKKGVPQSNLYIDYTKGLYKVLQRIRTKYPKVPMMLCSGGGGRGDYELLKYFTEFWPSDDTEPVERIFMQWDYSYFFPAIATDNHVTDWGKQPLKFRIDVASMGKLGFDIVASHLNEKDKLFCKQAIANYNSFKDMVWHGDLYRLVNPHENDISALMYVNPNKSRAIVFNYLVNNRFKMTATQRPVVLNGLDPKKKYTVKEINLYPGTTSLILSEKEYTGDFLMKVGVNPSVTLQRTSVVLEINEVK
;
A
#
# COMPACT_ATOMS: atom_id res chain seq x y z
N MET A 1 41.34 -50.98 -5.71
CA MET A 1 40.44 -50.07 -4.97
C MET A 1 40.89 -48.63 -5.26
N ILE A 2 40.18 -47.94 -6.13
CA ILE A 2 40.40 -46.50 -6.36
C ILE A 2 39.55 -45.78 -5.33
N SER A 3 40.20 -45.21 -4.31
CA SER A 3 39.55 -44.29 -3.36
C SER A 3 39.13 -43.02 -4.12
N ILE A 4 37.86 -42.93 -4.44
CA ILE A 4 37.26 -41.65 -4.86
C ILE A 4 37.20 -40.79 -3.61
N ILE A 5 38.18 -39.92 -3.42
CA ILE A 5 38.06 -38.82 -2.44
C ILE A 5 37.00 -37.88 -3.04
N SER A 6 35.78 -38.02 -2.59
CA SER A 6 34.77 -36.98 -2.83
C SER A 6 35.24 -35.72 -2.10
N LEU A 7 35.80 -34.76 -2.80
CA LEU A 7 35.89 -33.38 -2.28
C LEU A 7 34.46 -32.91 -1.99
N SER A 8 34.08 -32.98 -0.72
CA SER A 8 32.89 -32.31 -0.25
C SER A 8 33.04 -30.82 -0.54
N ALA A 9 32.23 -30.27 -1.43
CA ALA A 9 32.22 -28.83 -1.69
C ALA A 9 32.01 -28.11 -0.35
N GLN A 10 32.86 -27.14 -0.05
CA GLN A 10 32.71 -26.33 1.18
C GLN A 10 31.34 -25.63 1.16
N LYS A 11 30.50 -25.88 2.17
CA LYS A 11 29.19 -25.24 2.28
C LYS A 11 29.38 -23.72 2.38
N VAL A 12 28.67 -22.98 1.52
CA VAL A 12 28.66 -21.52 1.51
C VAL A 12 27.46 -21.04 2.31
N THR A 13 27.67 -20.24 3.35
CA THR A 13 26.61 -19.63 4.16
C THR A 13 26.52 -18.14 3.85
N ILE A 14 25.32 -17.64 3.55
CA ILE A 14 25.04 -16.28 3.12
C ILE A 14 24.05 -15.63 4.10
N PRO A 15 24.49 -14.66 4.92
CA PRO A 15 23.61 -13.95 5.83
C PRO A 15 22.90 -12.79 5.12
N ILE A 16 21.61 -12.66 5.37
CA ILE A 16 20.75 -11.52 5.07
C ILE A 16 20.26 -10.99 6.43
N ALA A 17 20.83 -9.90 6.90
CA ALA A 17 20.63 -9.43 8.27
C ALA A 17 20.18 -7.97 8.35
N THR A 18 19.23 -7.70 9.25
CA THR A 18 18.90 -6.39 9.80
C THR A 18 19.40 -6.31 11.23
N ASP A 19 19.22 -5.17 11.92
CA ASP A 19 19.58 -5.06 13.33
C ASP A 19 18.83 -6.06 14.23
N ASN A 20 17.59 -6.44 13.87
CA ASN A 20 16.72 -7.27 14.70
C ASN A 20 16.44 -8.67 14.12
N ASN A 21 16.87 -8.96 12.89
CA ASN A 21 16.58 -10.24 12.21
C ASN A 21 17.77 -10.75 11.42
N LEU A 22 17.83 -12.07 11.30
CA LEU A 22 18.80 -12.79 10.51
C LEU A 22 18.11 -13.87 9.69
N MET A 23 18.33 -13.88 8.40
CA MET A 23 18.07 -15.01 7.51
C MET A 23 19.40 -15.62 7.07
N LEU A 24 19.55 -16.94 7.19
CA LEU A 24 20.72 -17.67 6.70
C LEU A 24 20.32 -18.56 5.52
N LEU A 25 20.99 -18.32 4.40
CA LEU A 25 20.93 -19.19 3.24
C LEU A 25 22.21 -20.01 3.18
N GLN A 26 22.12 -21.29 2.83
CA GLN A 26 23.31 -22.16 2.76
C GLN A 26 23.21 -23.14 1.59
N THR A 27 24.36 -23.42 0.97
CA THR A 27 24.47 -24.46 -0.05
C THR A 27 24.55 -25.85 0.58
N ASP A 28 23.94 -26.84 -0.07
CA ASP A 28 24.15 -28.25 0.25
C ASP A 28 25.36 -28.84 -0.54
N ASN A 29 25.58 -30.15 -0.40
CA ASN A 29 26.73 -30.84 -1.00
C ASN A 29 26.74 -30.89 -2.52
N ILE A 30 25.61 -30.53 -3.17
CA ILE A 30 25.47 -30.47 -4.64
C ILE A 30 25.12 -29.07 -5.13
N ASN A 31 25.44 -28.06 -4.30
CA ASN A 31 25.28 -26.62 -4.58
C ASN A 31 23.82 -26.16 -4.73
N ARG A 32 22.84 -26.84 -4.13
CA ARG A 32 21.48 -26.29 -4.03
C ARG A 32 21.43 -25.31 -2.88
N LEU A 33 20.75 -24.17 -3.09
CA LEU A 33 20.63 -23.13 -2.06
C LEU A 33 19.37 -23.37 -1.20
N LYS A 34 19.53 -23.39 0.11
CA LYS A 34 18.47 -23.61 1.09
C LYS A 34 18.38 -22.48 2.08
N THR A 35 17.16 -22.20 2.57
CA THR A 35 16.94 -21.37 3.78
C THR A 35 17.09 -22.27 5.01
N ILE A 36 18.09 -22.00 5.84
CA ILE A 36 18.37 -22.80 7.03
C ILE A 36 17.96 -22.14 8.33
N TYR A 37 17.75 -20.81 8.31
CA TYR A 37 17.32 -20.05 9.47
C TYR A 37 16.63 -18.76 9.04
N PHE A 38 15.58 -18.34 9.73
CA PHE A 38 15.05 -16.99 9.71
C PHE A 38 14.44 -16.65 11.06
N GLY A 39 15.03 -15.71 11.78
CA GLY A 39 14.65 -15.35 13.14
C GLY A 39 15.52 -14.26 13.74
N LYS A 40 15.67 -14.29 15.09
CA LYS A 40 16.51 -13.32 15.81
C LYS A 40 17.97 -13.41 15.38
N PRO A 41 18.74 -12.32 15.42
CA PRO A 41 20.18 -12.35 15.17
C PRO A 41 20.89 -13.32 16.13
N LEU A 42 21.87 -14.06 15.61
CA LEU A 42 22.78 -14.84 16.43
C LEU A 42 23.94 -13.96 16.89
N ALA A 43 24.35 -14.10 18.13
CA ALA A 43 25.41 -13.26 18.74
C ALA A 43 26.79 -13.46 18.09
N ASN A 44 27.03 -14.63 17.49
CA ASN A 44 28.33 -14.99 16.93
C ASN A 44 28.22 -15.50 15.50
N GLU A 45 28.77 -14.73 14.55
CA GLU A 45 28.75 -15.08 13.14
C GLU A 45 29.52 -16.38 12.80
N SER A 46 30.51 -16.76 13.61
CA SER A 46 31.26 -18.00 13.43
C SER A 46 30.38 -19.26 13.62
N GLU A 47 29.20 -19.11 14.23
CA GLU A 47 28.24 -20.19 14.46
C GLU A 47 27.26 -20.38 13.30
N TYR A 48 27.20 -19.44 12.34
CA TYR A 48 26.24 -19.50 11.23
C TYR A 48 26.34 -20.81 10.42
N SER A 49 27.55 -21.31 10.21
CA SER A 49 27.77 -22.59 9.51
C SER A 49 27.23 -23.80 10.27
N SER A 50 27.10 -23.71 11.59
CA SER A 50 26.64 -24.80 12.46
C SER A 50 25.13 -24.98 12.49
N VAL A 51 24.36 -23.97 12.02
CA VAL A 51 22.88 -23.98 12.05
C VAL A 51 22.30 -25.08 11.15
N SER A 52 22.98 -25.46 10.06
CA SER A 52 22.50 -26.41 9.06
C SER A 52 22.21 -27.82 9.61
N GLY A 53 22.90 -28.24 10.68
CA GLY A 53 22.71 -29.57 11.26
C GLY A 53 21.34 -29.81 11.92
N ALA A 54 20.61 -28.74 12.23
CA ALA A 54 19.32 -28.84 12.91
C ALA A 54 18.12 -28.94 11.93
N TYR A 55 18.28 -28.56 10.65
CA TYR A 55 17.15 -28.38 9.73
C TYR A 55 17.39 -28.97 8.32
N ASP A 56 18.42 -29.77 8.12
CA ASP A 56 18.70 -30.35 6.80
C ASP A 56 17.84 -31.59 6.58
N PHE A 57 16.66 -31.36 6.03
CA PHE A 57 15.71 -32.41 5.71
C PHE A 57 15.42 -32.47 4.22
N ASN A 58 15.56 -33.67 3.63
CA ASN A 58 15.13 -33.96 2.27
C ASN A 58 14.09 -35.08 2.30
N ASP A 59 12.90 -34.81 1.81
CA ASP A 59 11.94 -35.85 1.52
C ASP A 59 12.23 -36.43 0.12
N ALA A 60 12.61 -37.70 0.05
CA ALA A 60 12.86 -38.39 -1.20
C ALA A 60 11.63 -38.44 -2.13
N ASN A 61 10.43 -38.25 -1.59
CA ASN A 61 9.17 -38.31 -2.34
C ASN A 61 8.67 -36.94 -2.82
N ALA A 62 8.97 -35.88 -2.10
CA ALA A 62 8.39 -34.56 -2.39
C ALA A 62 9.44 -33.48 -2.73
N GLY A 63 10.73 -33.77 -2.55
CA GLY A 63 11.84 -32.85 -2.85
C GLY A 63 12.35 -32.08 -1.63
N ILE A 64 12.76 -30.83 -1.85
CA ILE A 64 13.42 -30.02 -0.85
C ILE A 64 12.48 -28.92 -0.36
N TYR A 65 11.94 -29.09 0.85
CA TYR A 65 10.97 -28.13 1.40
C TYR A 65 11.57 -26.75 1.69
N ASN A 66 12.83 -26.70 2.15
CA ASN A 66 13.51 -25.46 2.50
C ASN A 66 14.35 -24.85 1.39
N SER A 67 14.10 -25.20 0.12
CA SER A 67 14.74 -24.54 -1.02
C SER A 67 14.56 -23.02 -0.93
N ALA A 68 15.62 -22.25 -1.12
CA ALA A 68 15.55 -20.79 -1.11
C ALA A 68 14.76 -20.23 -2.32
N TYR A 69 14.68 -20.99 -3.41
CA TYR A 69 13.86 -20.68 -4.57
C TYR A 69 13.55 -21.97 -5.34
N THR A 70 12.35 -22.50 -5.16
CA THR A 70 11.96 -23.82 -5.62
C THR A 70 11.69 -23.83 -7.13
N PRO A 71 12.48 -24.54 -7.96
CA PRO A 71 12.17 -24.72 -9.38
C PRO A 71 11.15 -25.84 -9.60
N ALA A 72 10.36 -25.74 -10.67
CA ALA A 72 9.60 -26.88 -11.20
C ALA A 72 10.56 -27.85 -11.90
N GLY A 73 10.39 -29.12 -11.65
CA GLY A 73 11.28 -30.16 -12.18
C GLY A 73 12.22 -30.73 -11.13
N THR A 74 13.21 -31.52 -11.58
CA THR A 74 14.12 -32.25 -10.68
C THR A 74 13.41 -33.05 -9.63
N TRP A 75 12.77 -33.56 -9.17
CA TRP A 75 12.00 -34.19 -8.06
C TRP A 75 11.25 -33.23 -7.10
N ASN A 76 11.10 -31.94 -7.42
CA ASN A 76 10.28 -31.05 -6.64
C ASN A 76 8.81 -31.18 -7.05
N PHE A 77 7.97 -31.68 -6.15
CA PHE A 77 6.51 -31.87 -6.34
C PHE A 77 5.68 -30.89 -5.49
N SER A 78 6.35 -30.08 -4.71
CA SER A 78 5.73 -28.98 -3.97
C SER A 78 5.51 -27.76 -4.87
N GLU A 79 4.72 -26.79 -4.40
CA GLU A 79 4.41 -25.58 -5.20
C GLU A 79 5.70 -24.84 -5.63
N PRO A 80 5.93 -24.64 -6.94
CA PRO A 80 7.17 -24.02 -7.42
C PRO A 80 7.13 -22.50 -7.29
N ALA A 81 8.30 -21.89 -7.03
CA ALA A 81 8.51 -20.45 -7.15
C ALA A 81 8.77 -20.03 -8.62
N ILE A 82 9.37 -20.91 -9.41
CA ILE A 82 9.62 -20.68 -10.83
C ILE A 82 9.28 -21.92 -11.65
N GLN A 83 8.59 -21.68 -12.77
CA GLN A 83 8.30 -22.68 -13.80
C GLN A 83 8.56 -22.06 -15.16
N VAL A 84 9.34 -22.73 -15.98
CA VAL A 84 9.73 -22.29 -17.32
C VAL A 84 9.49 -23.40 -18.34
N LYS A 85 9.09 -23.02 -19.54
CA LYS A 85 9.15 -23.87 -20.72
C LYS A 85 10.31 -23.38 -21.57
N HIS A 86 11.37 -24.18 -21.62
CA HIS A 86 12.58 -23.87 -22.39
C HIS A 86 12.34 -23.78 -23.89
N ALA A 87 13.29 -23.27 -24.63
CA ALA A 87 13.19 -23.06 -26.07
C ALA A 87 12.96 -24.34 -26.88
N ASP A 88 13.33 -25.50 -26.36
CA ASP A 88 13.07 -26.84 -26.91
C ASP A 88 11.73 -27.46 -26.46
N GLY A 89 11.00 -26.78 -25.59
CA GLY A 89 9.74 -27.22 -25.04
C GLY A 89 9.82 -27.99 -23.73
N ASN A 90 10.99 -28.26 -23.19
CA ASN A 90 11.19 -28.98 -21.92
C ASN A 90 10.83 -28.08 -20.72
N PRO A 91 10.04 -28.56 -19.72
CA PRO A 91 9.67 -27.79 -18.54
C PRO A 91 10.60 -27.99 -17.33
N SER A 92 11.64 -28.85 -17.41
CA SER A 92 12.48 -29.18 -16.26
C SER A 92 13.55 -28.13 -16.02
N LEU A 93 13.60 -27.60 -14.80
CA LEU A 93 14.60 -26.62 -14.36
C LEU A 93 15.31 -27.11 -13.10
N GLU A 94 16.65 -27.05 -13.08
CA GLU A 94 17.47 -27.28 -11.91
C GLU A 94 18.30 -26.03 -11.60
N LEU A 95 18.20 -25.49 -10.39
CA LEU A 95 18.93 -24.28 -9.99
C LEU A 95 20.03 -24.61 -8.98
N LYS A 96 21.28 -24.32 -9.36
CA LYS A 96 22.46 -24.48 -8.52
C LYS A 96 23.12 -23.14 -8.25
N TYR A 97 23.60 -22.97 -7.02
CA TYR A 97 24.37 -21.79 -6.62
C TYR A 97 25.67 -21.69 -7.43
N VAL A 98 25.96 -20.46 -7.86
CA VAL A 98 27.18 -20.12 -8.59
C VAL A 98 28.04 -19.13 -7.81
N SER A 99 27.43 -18.03 -7.37
CA SER A 99 28.12 -16.95 -6.67
C SER A 99 27.17 -16.04 -5.94
N HIS A 100 27.69 -15.24 -5.02
CA HIS A 100 26.96 -14.14 -4.42
C HIS A 100 27.85 -12.92 -4.26
N LYS A 101 27.21 -11.75 -4.17
CA LYS A 101 27.87 -10.48 -3.86
C LYS A 101 26.97 -9.66 -2.95
N LYS A 102 27.53 -9.19 -1.83
CA LYS A 102 26.92 -8.15 -0.98
C LYS A 102 27.60 -6.82 -1.31
N GLU A 103 26.83 -5.78 -1.53
CA GLU A 103 27.31 -4.43 -1.79
C GLU A 103 26.51 -3.42 -0.97
N LYS A 104 27.18 -2.39 -0.47
CA LYS A 104 26.53 -1.25 0.15
C LYS A 104 25.92 -0.39 -0.97
N VAL A 105 24.61 -0.12 -0.91
CA VAL A 105 23.91 0.69 -1.92
C VAL A 105 24.02 2.16 -1.55
N ASP A 106 23.80 2.47 -0.27
CA ASP A 106 23.94 3.78 0.34
C ASP A 106 24.31 3.60 1.82
N GLU A 107 24.31 4.69 2.61
CA GLU A 107 24.66 4.62 4.04
C GLU A 107 23.65 3.82 4.89
N ASN A 108 22.42 3.62 4.40
CA ASN A 108 21.31 3.01 5.13
C ASN A 108 20.92 1.64 4.60
N SER A 109 21.43 1.21 3.43
CA SER A 109 21.00 -0.04 2.80
C SER A 109 22.14 -0.81 2.14
N SER A 110 21.99 -2.13 2.16
CA SER A 110 22.85 -3.08 1.46
C SER A 110 22.04 -3.97 0.51
N LEU A 111 22.67 -4.47 -0.55
CA LEU A 111 22.06 -5.36 -1.53
C LEU A 111 22.89 -6.61 -1.67
N THR A 112 22.29 -7.77 -1.40
CA THR A 112 22.88 -9.07 -1.67
C THR A 112 22.25 -9.66 -2.93
N ARG A 113 23.07 -10.01 -3.92
CA ARG A 113 22.69 -10.74 -5.13
C ARG A 113 23.26 -12.14 -5.07
N ILE A 114 22.42 -13.17 -5.29
CA ILE A 114 22.82 -14.57 -5.29
C ILE A 114 22.44 -15.17 -6.63
N VAL A 115 23.44 -15.61 -7.37
CA VAL A 115 23.30 -16.16 -8.74
C VAL A 115 23.11 -17.66 -8.68
N LEU A 116 22.02 -18.13 -9.24
CA LEU A 116 21.70 -19.53 -9.45
C LEU A 116 21.65 -19.81 -10.95
N LYS A 117 22.15 -20.97 -11.40
CA LYS A 117 22.09 -21.38 -12.82
C LYS A 117 21.59 -22.81 -12.97
N ASP A 118 20.92 -23.03 -14.09
CA ASP A 118 20.66 -24.38 -14.55
C ASP A 118 21.94 -25.03 -15.09
N SER A 119 22.10 -26.33 -14.83
CA SER A 119 23.30 -27.08 -15.28
C SER A 119 23.22 -27.52 -16.74
N LEU A 120 22.04 -27.58 -17.32
CA LEU A 120 21.79 -28.03 -18.70
C LEU A 120 21.48 -26.87 -19.65
N TYR A 121 20.64 -25.95 -19.20
CA TYR A 121 20.16 -24.80 -19.99
C TYR A 121 20.95 -23.53 -19.63
N PRO A 122 21.25 -22.63 -20.59
CA PRO A 122 21.88 -21.35 -20.32
C PRO A 122 20.82 -20.38 -19.70
N PHE A 123 20.31 -20.78 -18.52
CA PHE A 123 19.27 -20.10 -17.77
C PHE A 123 19.78 -19.69 -16.38
N GLU A 124 19.53 -18.46 -15.98
CA GLU A 124 20.04 -17.86 -14.75
C GLU A 124 18.92 -17.17 -13.98
N VAL A 125 18.92 -17.37 -12.67
CA VAL A 125 18.05 -16.68 -11.70
C VAL A 125 18.95 -16.00 -10.68
N THR A 126 18.78 -14.69 -10.49
CA THR A 126 19.45 -13.92 -9.43
C THR A 126 18.44 -13.57 -8.36
N LEU A 127 18.65 -14.08 -7.13
CA LEU A 127 17.89 -13.69 -5.96
C LEU A 127 18.49 -12.41 -5.40
N CYS A 128 17.65 -11.38 -5.22
CA CYS A 128 18.07 -10.06 -4.78
C CYS A 128 17.42 -9.74 -3.43
N TYR A 129 18.24 -9.35 -2.45
CA TYR A 129 17.81 -8.95 -1.11
C TYR A 129 18.37 -7.57 -0.80
N LYS A 130 17.53 -6.54 -0.84
CA LYS A 130 17.88 -5.22 -0.35
C LYS A 130 17.44 -5.08 1.09
N VAL A 131 18.40 -4.76 1.95
CA VAL A 131 18.20 -4.71 3.40
C VAL A 131 18.36 -3.27 3.88
N TRP A 132 17.40 -2.81 4.67
CA TRP A 132 17.41 -1.56 5.42
C TRP A 132 17.62 -1.94 6.90
N GLU A 133 18.88 -1.87 7.32
CA GLU A 133 19.32 -2.50 8.58
C GLU A 133 18.57 -1.94 9.78
N LYS A 134 18.54 -0.60 9.92
CA LYS A 134 17.93 0.12 11.05
C LYS A 134 16.41 0.05 11.07
N GLU A 135 15.78 0.14 9.91
CA GLU A 135 14.33 0.07 9.77
C GLU A 135 13.79 -1.36 9.83
N ASN A 136 14.68 -2.35 9.88
CA ASN A 136 14.33 -3.77 9.97
C ASN A 136 13.44 -4.25 8.81
N ILE A 137 13.75 -3.80 7.59
CA ILE A 137 13.02 -4.12 6.36
C ILE A 137 13.89 -4.88 5.39
N ILE A 138 13.30 -5.88 4.72
CA ILE A 138 13.89 -6.58 3.59
C ILE A 138 12.96 -6.41 2.37
N GLU A 139 13.53 -5.96 1.25
CA GLU A 139 12.92 -5.99 -0.07
C GLU A 139 13.54 -7.15 -0.84
N GLN A 140 12.73 -8.11 -1.29
CA GLN A 140 13.19 -9.29 -2.02
C GLN A 140 12.54 -9.35 -3.39
N TRP A 141 13.37 -9.54 -4.44
CA TRP A 141 12.90 -9.78 -5.81
C TRP A 141 13.84 -10.74 -6.54
N THR A 142 13.41 -11.14 -7.71
CA THR A 142 14.14 -12.08 -8.58
C THR A 142 14.41 -11.45 -9.94
N GLU A 143 15.61 -11.65 -10.49
CA GLU A 143 15.97 -11.30 -11.86
C GLU A 143 16.23 -12.59 -12.65
N ILE A 144 15.52 -12.76 -13.78
CA ILE A 144 15.54 -13.98 -14.59
C ILE A 144 16.07 -13.63 -15.97
N LYS A 145 17.06 -14.36 -16.45
CA LYS A 145 17.57 -14.21 -17.81
C LYS A 145 18.01 -15.55 -18.41
N HIS A 146 18.07 -15.61 -19.73
CA HIS A 146 18.58 -16.75 -20.45
C HIS A 146 19.29 -16.32 -21.75
N THR A 147 20.13 -17.22 -22.28
CA THR A 147 20.80 -17.06 -23.58
C THR A 147 20.50 -18.21 -24.52
N GLU A 148 19.36 -18.87 -24.35
CA GLU A 148 18.86 -19.89 -25.29
C GLU A 148 18.59 -19.27 -26.66
N LYS A 149 18.61 -20.10 -27.71
CA LYS A 149 18.51 -19.64 -29.11
C LYS A 149 17.17 -19.03 -29.49
N LYS A 150 16.11 -19.37 -28.76
CA LYS A 150 14.74 -18.84 -28.94
C LYS A 150 14.22 -18.32 -27.61
N PRO A 151 13.16 -17.49 -27.60
CA PRO A 151 12.49 -17.09 -26.37
C PRO A 151 12.04 -18.29 -25.54
N VAL A 152 12.03 -18.12 -24.21
CA VAL A 152 11.44 -19.07 -23.26
C VAL A 152 10.11 -18.55 -22.74
N LEU A 153 9.25 -19.44 -22.26
CA LEU A 153 7.98 -19.07 -21.67
C LEU A 153 8.06 -19.23 -20.15
N LEU A 154 8.02 -18.12 -19.43
CA LEU A 154 7.92 -18.12 -17.97
C LEU A 154 6.45 -18.37 -17.59
N GLN A 155 6.18 -19.52 -16.97
CA GLN A 155 4.83 -19.93 -16.57
C GLN A 155 4.54 -19.59 -15.11
N LYS A 156 5.57 -19.55 -14.27
CA LYS A 156 5.55 -19.03 -12.90
C LYS A 156 6.89 -18.37 -12.58
N PHE A 157 6.87 -17.26 -11.85
CA PHE A 157 8.07 -16.44 -11.59
C PHE A 157 7.84 -15.59 -10.33
N ALA A 158 7.97 -16.21 -9.17
CA ALA A 158 7.77 -15.56 -7.89
C ALA A 158 8.87 -14.54 -7.59
N SER A 159 8.53 -13.52 -6.82
CA SER A 159 9.46 -12.53 -6.27
C SER A 159 10.27 -13.11 -5.12
N ALA A 160 9.60 -13.94 -4.30
CA ALA A 160 10.15 -14.49 -3.08
C ALA A 160 9.64 -15.91 -2.83
N ASN A 161 10.48 -16.71 -2.18
CA ASN A 161 10.15 -17.99 -1.58
C ASN A 161 10.75 -17.99 -0.17
N LEU A 162 9.93 -17.77 0.85
CA LEU A 162 10.35 -17.78 2.25
C LEU A 162 10.00 -19.13 2.88
N TYR A 163 10.82 -19.58 3.85
CA TYR A 163 10.61 -20.81 4.56
C TYR A 163 10.75 -20.60 6.07
N PHE A 164 9.80 -21.11 6.83
CA PHE A 164 9.76 -21.00 8.28
C PHE A 164 9.46 -22.34 8.94
N THR A 165 10.17 -22.61 10.03
CA THR A 165 9.92 -23.77 10.89
C THR A 165 9.22 -23.32 12.17
N ASN A 166 8.03 -23.86 12.42
CA ASN A 166 7.30 -23.64 13.67
C ASN A 166 6.21 -24.71 13.80
N LYS A 167 5.54 -24.76 14.95
CA LYS A 167 4.45 -25.71 15.16
C LYS A 167 3.13 -25.24 14.56
N ASP A 168 2.83 -23.95 14.65
CA ASP A 168 1.58 -23.34 14.22
C ASP A 168 1.82 -21.98 13.57
N PHE A 169 1.02 -21.67 12.54
CA PHE A 169 1.02 -20.36 11.84
C PHE A 169 -0.41 -19.84 11.71
N TYR A 170 -0.58 -18.56 11.90
CA TYR A 170 -1.85 -17.86 11.73
C TYR A 170 -1.67 -16.79 10.67
N LEU A 171 -2.50 -16.81 9.63
CA LEU A 171 -2.51 -15.83 8.56
C LEU A 171 -3.65 -14.84 8.79
N THR A 172 -3.31 -13.55 8.88
CA THR A 172 -4.27 -12.48 8.69
C THR A 172 -4.13 -11.94 7.26
N SER A 173 -5.18 -12.08 6.47
CA SER A 173 -5.33 -11.52 5.13
C SER A 173 -6.36 -10.41 5.16
N PHE A 174 -6.25 -9.47 4.20
CA PHE A 174 -7.14 -8.32 4.12
C PHE A 174 -7.98 -8.43 2.85
N GLN A 175 -9.28 -8.47 3.06
CA GLN A 175 -10.26 -8.59 1.98
C GLN A 175 -11.06 -7.29 1.88
N GLY A 176 -11.84 -7.18 0.82
CA GLY A 176 -12.67 -6.02 0.63
C GLY A 176 -13.65 -6.15 -0.51
N GLU A 177 -14.28 -5.05 -0.74
CA GLU A 177 -15.16 -4.74 -1.84
C GLU A 177 -15.18 -3.21 -1.95
N TYR A 178 -15.77 -2.66 -2.99
CA TYR A 178 -16.04 -1.23 -3.05
C TYR A 178 -16.85 -0.78 -1.81
N LEU A 179 -16.36 0.23 -1.11
CA LEU A 179 -16.83 0.76 0.18
C LEU A 179 -16.64 -0.17 1.40
N LYS A 180 -15.81 -1.21 1.28
CA LYS A 180 -15.54 -2.16 2.38
C LYS A 180 -14.09 -2.65 2.34
N GLU A 181 -13.16 -1.73 2.15
CA GLU A 181 -11.75 -2.05 1.98
C GLU A 181 -11.10 -2.52 3.30
N MET A 182 -10.04 -3.31 3.17
CA MET A 182 -9.11 -3.72 4.24
C MET A 182 -9.69 -4.51 5.40
N GLN A 183 -10.75 -5.29 5.21
CA GLN A 183 -11.33 -6.12 6.27
C GLN A 183 -10.40 -7.29 6.63
N PRO A 184 -9.93 -7.42 7.88
CA PRO A 184 -9.01 -8.48 8.29
C PRO A 184 -9.74 -9.80 8.48
N ILE A 185 -9.13 -10.88 7.99
CA ILE A 185 -9.57 -12.26 8.24
C ILE A 185 -8.37 -13.05 8.75
N GLU A 186 -8.41 -13.45 10.01
CA GLU A 186 -7.40 -14.31 10.62
C GLU A 186 -7.83 -15.78 10.58
N SER A 187 -6.92 -16.67 10.22
CA SER A 187 -7.13 -18.10 10.22
C SER A 187 -5.84 -18.86 10.53
N LYS A 188 -5.96 -19.99 11.27
CA LYS A 188 -4.86 -20.92 11.41
C LYS A 188 -4.59 -21.62 10.08
N LEU A 189 -3.32 -21.66 9.67
CA LEU A 189 -2.91 -22.39 8.47
C LEU A 189 -2.83 -23.89 8.79
N LEU A 190 -3.42 -24.68 7.91
CA LEU A 190 -3.41 -26.15 7.95
C LEU A 190 -2.62 -26.70 6.78
N GLN A 191 -2.25 -27.98 6.83
CA GLN A 191 -1.56 -28.67 5.73
C GLN A 191 -2.26 -28.45 4.40
N GLY A 192 -1.50 -28.09 3.39
CA GLY A 192 -1.95 -27.69 2.06
C GLY A 192 -1.65 -26.22 1.76
N ILE A 193 -2.30 -25.66 0.76
CA ILE A 193 -2.04 -24.30 0.28
C ILE A 193 -3.25 -23.40 0.56
N ARG A 194 -3.02 -22.29 1.26
CA ARG A 194 -3.93 -21.16 1.31
C ARG A 194 -3.41 -20.07 0.36
N THR A 195 -4.25 -19.62 -0.55
CA THR A 195 -3.90 -18.58 -1.54
C THR A 195 -4.68 -17.29 -1.25
N ILE A 196 -4.01 -16.14 -1.40
CA ILE A 196 -4.62 -14.83 -1.62
C ILE A 196 -4.14 -14.31 -2.97
N ASP A 197 -5.07 -13.82 -3.80
CA ASP A 197 -4.73 -13.42 -5.17
C ASP A 197 -5.66 -12.35 -5.74
N SER A 198 -5.24 -11.74 -6.85
CA SER A 198 -6.05 -10.86 -7.68
C SER A 198 -5.92 -11.21 -9.15
N LYS A 199 -7.02 -11.00 -9.90
CA LYS A 199 -7.13 -11.22 -11.35
C LYS A 199 -7.78 -10.04 -12.07
N LEU A 200 -7.90 -8.89 -11.42
CA LEU A 200 -8.66 -7.72 -11.85
C LEU A 200 -7.91 -6.82 -12.85
N GLY A 201 -6.60 -6.99 -12.92
CA GLY A 201 -5.71 -6.17 -13.77
C GLY A 201 -5.36 -4.83 -13.12
N THR A 202 -6.26 -3.86 -13.17
CA THR A 202 -6.03 -2.48 -12.70
C THR A 202 -6.32 -2.30 -11.22
N ARG A 203 -7.53 -2.49 -10.74
CA ARG A 203 -7.94 -2.33 -9.33
C ARG A 203 -7.58 -3.55 -8.50
N ALA A 204 -6.30 -3.90 -8.47
CA ALA A 204 -5.84 -5.20 -7.97
C ALA A 204 -6.15 -5.47 -6.49
N MET A 205 -6.30 -4.41 -5.67
CA MET A 205 -6.57 -4.51 -4.23
C MET A 205 -8.05 -4.44 -3.86
N LEU A 206 -8.97 -4.42 -4.83
CA LEU A 206 -10.40 -4.26 -4.58
C LEU A 206 -11.01 -5.40 -3.74
N LEU A 207 -10.74 -6.67 -4.11
CA LEU A 207 -11.33 -7.84 -3.44
C LEU A 207 -10.40 -8.45 -2.39
N GLN A 208 -9.13 -8.53 -2.70
CA GLN A 208 -8.06 -8.99 -1.82
C GLN A 208 -6.86 -8.08 -1.97
N THR A 209 -6.11 -7.88 -0.90
CA THR A 209 -4.91 -7.05 -0.96
C THR A 209 -3.64 -7.92 -0.91
N PRO A 210 -2.51 -7.47 -1.46
CA PRO A 210 -1.23 -8.17 -1.35
C PRO A 210 -0.58 -8.01 0.04
N ASN A 211 -1.33 -7.45 0.99
CA ASN A 211 -0.92 -7.30 2.38
C ASN A 211 -1.21 -8.57 3.18
N PHE A 212 -0.31 -8.94 4.05
CA PHE A 212 -0.49 -10.10 4.93
C PHE A 212 0.24 -9.95 6.26
N MET A 213 -0.27 -10.63 7.28
CA MET A 213 0.43 -10.86 8.54
C MET A 213 0.49 -12.35 8.82
N ILE A 214 1.66 -12.87 9.21
CA ILE A 214 1.84 -14.25 9.66
C ILE A 214 2.30 -14.23 11.09
N SER A 215 1.45 -14.70 12.00
CA SER A 215 1.79 -14.88 13.42
C SER A 215 2.32 -16.29 13.69
N PHE A 216 3.35 -16.40 14.53
CA PHE A 216 4.07 -17.65 14.82
C PHE A 216 3.66 -18.20 16.18
N GLY A 217 3.15 -19.43 16.20
CA GLY A 217 2.75 -20.14 17.40
C GLY A 217 1.36 -19.77 17.94
N LYS A 218 1.03 -18.50 18.00
CA LYS A 218 -0.26 -17.94 18.38
C LYS A 218 -0.49 -16.60 17.66
N PRO A 219 -1.73 -16.11 17.54
CA PRO A 219 -2.00 -14.76 17.08
C PRO A 219 -1.17 -13.72 17.85
N ALA A 220 -0.54 -12.82 17.13
CA ALA A 220 0.23 -11.73 17.71
C ALA A 220 -0.69 -10.57 18.11
N SER A 221 -0.35 -9.86 19.19
CA SER A 221 -1.00 -8.61 19.59
C SER A 221 -0.15 -7.40 19.18
N GLU A 222 -0.60 -6.21 19.54
CA GLU A 222 0.15 -4.97 19.28
C GLU A 222 1.57 -5.02 19.87
N ASN A 223 1.73 -5.58 21.09
CA ASN A 223 2.97 -5.52 21.87
C ASN A 223 3.66 -6.87 22.06
N GLU A 224 3.03 -7.98 21.63
CA GLU A 224 3.53 -9.32 21.92
C GLU A 224 3.35 -10.28 20.75
N GLY A 225 4.28 -11.24 20.68
CA GLY A 225 4.29 -12.31 19.69
C GLY A 225 5.28 -12.07 18.56
N THR A 226 5.62 -13.14 17.86
CA THR A 226 6.43 -13.08 16.64
C THR A 226 5.49 -12.97 15.45
N VAL A 227 5.72 -11.98 14.59
CA VAL A 227 4.88 -11.73 13.42
C VAL A 227 5.71 -11.22 12.24
N LEU A 228 5.40 -11.72 11.05
CA LEU A 228 5.89 -11.19 9.77
C LEU A 228 4.77 -10.38 9.12
N LEU A 229 5.00 -9.09 8.92
CA LEU A 229 4.15 -8.23 8.10
C LEU A 229 4.80 -8.08 6.73
N GLY A 230 4.00 -8.14 5.66
CA GLY A 230 4.53 -7.96 4.31
C GLY A 230 3.49 -7.52 3.30
N GLN A 231 4.01 -6.97 2.19
CA GLN A 231 3.24 -6.58 1.01
C GLN A 231 4.04 -6.86 -0.25
N LEU A 232 3.40 -7.42 -1.28
CA LEU A 232 3.98 -7.43 -2.61
C LEU A 232 3.78 -6.04 -3.25
N ALA A 233 4.87 -5.36 -3.57
CA ALA A 233 4.88 -4.05 -4.21
C ALA A 233 4.59 -4.18 -5.73
N TRP A 234 3.32 -4.45 -6.07
CA TRP A 234 2.86 -4.69 -7.42
C TRP A 234 1.42 -4.20 -7.63
N SER A 235 1.19 -3.40 -8.63
CA SER A 235 -0.06 -2.67 -8.85
C SER A 235 -1.02 -3.40 -9.81
N SER A 236 -0.89 -4.70 -9.96
CA SER A 236 -1.73 -5.53 -10.83
C SER A 236 -1.95 -6.92 -10.21
N ASN A 237 -2.31 -7.90 -11.03
CA ASN A 237 -2.60 -9.27 -10.60
C ASN A 237 -1.43 -9.87 -9.80
N PHE A 238 -1.70 -10.24 -8.55
CA PHE A 238 -0.73 -10.85 -7.64
C PHE A 238 -1.21 -12.20 -7.15
N LYS A 239 -0.28 -13.01 -6.66
CA LYS A 239 -0.56 -14.28 -6.00
C LYS A 239 0.44 -14.52 -4.86
N LEU A 240 -0.10 -14.85 -3.68
CA LEU A 240 0.67 -15.28 -2.52
C LEU A 240 0.13 -16.64 -2.08
N ASP A 241 1.01 -17.65 -2.11
CA ASP A 241 0.70 -19.02 -1.70
C ASP A 241 1.36 -19.29 -0.34
N PHE A 242 0.55 -19.64 0.65
CA PHE A 242 0.96 -20.05 1.99
C PHE A 242 0.79 -21.55 2.09
N GLU A 243 1.87 -22.31 1.90
CA GLU A 243 1.87 -23.76 1.88
C GLU A 243 2.41 -24.32 3.21
N ILE A 244 1.60 -25.12 3.89
CA ILE A 244 2.02 -25.90 5.04
C ILE A 244 2.36 -27.33 4.59
N ASP A 245 3.60 -27.75 4.81
CA ASP A 245 4.07 -29.08 4.46
C ASP A 245 3.64 -30.14 5.49
N SER A 246 3.98 -31.42 5.22
CA SER A 246 3.67 -32.54 6.10
C SER A 246 4.39 -32.48 7.47
N TYR A 247 5.40 -31.65 7.62
CA TYR A 247 6.16 -31.39 8.84
C TYR A 247 5.70 -30.14 9.57
N LYS A 248 4.61 -29.51 9.09
CA LYS A 248 4.04 -28.27 9.64
C LYS A 248 4.93 -27.03 9.45
N ASN A 249 5.85 -27.05 8.50
CA ASN A 249 6.61 -25.87 8.12
C ASN A 249 5.83 -25.05 7.09
N LEU A 250 6.08 -23.74 7.08
CA LEU A 250 5.44 -22.81 6.16
C LEU A 250 6.40 -22.42 5.04
N ARG A 251 5.92 -22.51 3.80
CA ARG A 251 6.50 -21.80 2.65
C ARG A 251 5.57 -20.68 2.23
N LEU A 252 6.11 -19.48 2.07
CA LEU A 252 5.43 -18.35 1.44
C LEU A 252 6.05 -18.11 0.07
N ILE A 253 5.25 -18.27 -0.98
CA ILE A 253 5.63 -17.97 -2.36
C ILE A 253 4.81 -16.77 -2.82
N ALA A 254 5.47 -15.65 -3.08
CA ALA A 254 4.82 -14.38 -3.40
C ALA A 254 5.31 -13.83 -4.73
N GLY A 255 4.40 -13.37 -5.61
CA GLY A 255 4.78 -12.80 -6.88
C GLY A 255 3.59 -12.37 -7.75
N ILE A 256 3.87 -12.07 -9.01
CA ILE A 256 2.86 -11.80 -10.02
C ILE A 256 1.99 -13.05 -10.18
N ASN A 257 0.67 -12.86 -10.31
CA ASN A 257 -0.25 -13.96 -10.57
C ASN A 257 0.00 -14.51 -12.00
N PRO A 258 0.29 -15.81 -12.17
CA PRO A 258 0.47 -16.41 -13.49
C PRO A 258 -0.86 -16.56 -14.26
N TYR A 259 -2.00 -16.24 -13.65
CA TYR A 259 -3.29 -16.24 -14.34
C TYR A 259 -3.25 -15.36 -15.59
N ALA A 260 -3.45 -15.95 -16.76
CA ALA A 260 -3.40 -15.31 -18.08
C ALA A 260 -2.13 -14.45 -18.30
N SER A 261 -1.04 -14.76 -17.61
CA SER A 261 0.19 -13.94 -17.55
C SER A 261 1.46 -14.76 -17.74
N GLU A 262 1.40 -15.88 -18.48
CA GLU A 262 2.63 -16.51 -18.96
C GLU A 262 3.43 -15.49 -19.78
N TYR A 263 4.70 -15.31 -19.42
CA TYR A 263 5.52 -14.26 -20.02
C TYR A 263 6.54 -14.81 -21.00
N LEU A 264 6.42 -14.40 -22.27
CA LEU A 264 7.42 -14.72 -23.27
C LEU A 264 8.65 -13.85 -23.07
N LEU A 265 9.74 -14.46 -22.58
CA LEU A 265 11.02 -13.77 -22.35
C LEU A 265 11.94 -13.97 -23.54
N PRO A 266 12.31 -12.92 -24.29
CA PRO A 266 13.31 -12.99 -25.33
C PRO A 266 14.72 -13.29 -24.80
N ALA A 267 15.54 -13.93 -25.61
CA ALA A 267 16.95 -14.20 -25.26
C ALA A 267 17.71 -12.89 -24.94
N ASN A 268 18.61 -12.95 -23.97
CA ASN A 268 19.44 -11.83 -23.49
C ASN A 268 18.67 -10.69 -22.79
N GLN A 269 17.35 -10.80 -22.62
CA GLN A 269 16.59 -9.86 -21.80
C GLN A 269 16.53 -10.34 -20.34
N VAL A 270 16.37 -9.38 -19.44
CA VAL A 270 16.18 -9.64 -18.01
C VAL A 270 14.72 -9.39 -17.66
N PHE A 271 14.06 -10.38 -17.10
CA PHE A 271 12.76 -10.21 -16.44
C PHE A 271 12.99 -9.98 -14.95
N LYS A 272 12.61 -8.81 -14.47
CA LYS A 272 12.66 -8.46 -13.06
C LYS A 272 11.26 -8.55 -12.47
N THR A 273 11.11 -9.31 -11.37
CA THR A 273 9.87 -9.40 -10.61
C THR A 273 9.68 -8.19 -9.70
N PRO A 274 8.45 -7.87 -9.26
CA PRO A 274 8.23 -6.85 -8.22
C PRO A 274 8.88 -7.27 -6.90
N ALA A 275 9.08 -6.32 -5.99
CA ALA A 275 9.62 -6.64 -4.68
C ALA A 275 8.53 -7.11 -3.69
N LEU A 276 8.81 -8.18 -2.94
CA LEU A 276 8.14 -8.45 -1.67
C LEU A 276 8.84 -7.63 -0.59
N VAL A 277 8.09 -6.77 0.09
CA VAL A 277 8.57 -5.94 1.21
C VAL A 277 8.07 -6.55 2.50
N TYR A 278 8.95 -6.79 3.47
CA TYR A 278 8.52 -7.39 4.73
C TYR A 278 9.40 -7.00 5.93
N SER A 279 8.77 -7.08 7.11
CA SER A 279 9.39 -6.91 8.42
C SER A 279 9.00 -8.06 9.35
N LEU A 280 9.97 -8.69 9.98
CA LEU A 280 9.75 -9.66 11.04
C LEU A 280 9.96 -8.97 12.39
N SER A 281 8.97 -9.05 13.29
CA SER A 281 9.06 -8.54 14.66
C SER A 281 8.86 -9.68 15.65
N ASN A 282 9.58 -9.60 16.78
CA ASN A 282 9.39 -10.47 17.93
C ASN A 282 8.62 -9.78 19.07
N HIS A 283 8.17 -8.55 18.84
CA HIS A 283 7.51 -7.68 19.81
C HIS A 283 6.11 -7.22 19.33
N GLY A 284 5.43 -8.08 18.58
CA GLY A 284 4.06 -7.85 18.12
C GLY A 284 3.94 -7.04 16.84
N THR A 285 2.68 -6.78 16.47
CA THR A 285 2.33 -6.09 15.23
C THR A 285 2.70 -4.60 15.24
N GLY A 286 2.74 -3.99 16.43
CA GLY A 286 3.08 -2.56 16.56
C GLY A 286 4.51 -2.25 16.13
N GLU A 287 5.49 -3.06 16.56
CA GLU A 287 6.89 -2.87 16.12
C GLU A 287 7.02 -3.10 14.61
N ALA A 288 6.44 -4.18 14.07
CA ALA A 288 6.48 -4.46 12.64
C ALA A 288 5.86 -3.34 11.80
N SER A 289 4.73 -2.75 12.27
CA SER A 289 4.09 -1.60 11.62
C SER A 289 4.98 -0.37 11.65
N ARG A 290 5.56 -0.01 12.79
CA ARG A 290 6.46 1.15 12.90
C ARG A 290 7.70 1.00 12.02
N ASN A 291 8.25 -0.20 11.90
CA ASN A 291 9.34 -0.50 10.95
C ASN A 291 8.94 -0.17 9.49
N LEU A 292 7.74 -0.63 9.06
CA LEU A 292 7.20 -0.33 7.73
C LEU A 292 6.91 1.16 7.56
N HIS A 293 6.38 1.84 8.59
CA HIS A 293 6.08 3.27 8.55
C HIS A 293 7.35 4.11 8.39
N ASP A 294 8.39 3.83 9.19
CA ASP A 294 9.66 4.53 9.15
C ASP A 294 10.36 4.36 7.80
N TRP A 295 10.41 3.12 7.31
CA TRP A 295 10.95 2.82 6.00
C TRP A 295 10.15 3.50 4.88
N ALA A 296 8.81 3.43 4.92
CA ALA A 296 7.96 4.03 3.90
C ALA A 296 8.14 5.55 3.85
N ARG A 297 8.13 6.23 5.00
CA ARG A 297 8.34 7.68 5.08
C ARG A 297 9.71 8.11 4.55
N LYS A 298 10.76 7.35 4.85
CA LYS A 298 12.14 7.72 4.50
C LYS A 298 12.51 7.37 3.06
N TYR A 299 12.03 6.24 2.54
CA TYR A 299 12.61 5.65 1.33
C TYR A 299 11.60 5.25 0.24
N ARG A 300 10.30 5.26 0.55
CA ARG A 300 9.30 4.72 -0.39
C ARG A 300 8.26 5.74 -0.82
N LEU A 301 7.65 6.43 0.12
CA LEU A 301 6.61 7.41 -0.15
C LEU A 301 7.22 8.67 -0.77
N LEU A 302 6.66 9.14 -1.88
CA LEU A 302 7.07 10.40 -2.46
C LEU A 302 6.86 11.52 -1.44
N ASP A 303 7.94 12.28 -1.16
CA ASP A 303 7.93 13.35 -0.15
C ASP A 303 7.35 12.89 1.21
N GLY A 304 7.76 11.69 1.65
CA GLY A 304 7.25 11.07 2.88
C GLY A 304 7.64 11.78 4.18
N GLN A 305 8.54 12.78 4.12
CA GLN A 305 8.93 13.67 5.21
C GLN A 305 8.41 15.09 5.03
N GLY A 306 7.63 15.33 3.96
CA GLY A 306 7.13 16.67 3.61
C GLY A 306 5.76 16.95 4.22
N GLU A 307 5.19 18.07 3.78
CA GLU A 307 3.89 18.56 4.21
C GLU A 307 2.75 18.01 3.33
N ARG A 308 1.56 17.92 3.90
CA ARG A 308 0.32 17.64 3.17
C ARG A 308 -0.63 18.82 3.30
N LEU A 309 -1.33 19.11 2.22
CA LEU A 309 -2.28 20.23 2.17
C LEU A 309 -3.65 19.76 2.66
N THR A 310 -4.24 20.48 3.62
CA THR A 310 -5.67 20.33 3.91
C THR A 310 -6.50 20.78 2.71
N LEU A 311 -7.64 20.16 2.45
CA LEU A 311 -8.41 20.46 1.24
C LEU A 311 -9.92 20.54 1.46
N LEU A 312 -10.60 21.22 0.53
CA LEU A 312 -12.04 21.10 0.27
C LEU A 312 -12.24 20.51 -1.12
N ASN A 313 -12.86 19.34 -1.20
CA ASN A 313 -13.30 18.73 -2.45
C ASN A 313 -14.75 19.17 -2.76
N ASN A 314 -15.10 19.28 -4.05
CA ASN A 314 -16.47 19.65 -4.45
C ASN A 314 -17.39 18.46 -4.73
N TRP A 315 -16.92 17.22 -4.67
CA TRP A 315 -17.70 16.08 -5.14
C TRP A 315 -19.07 15.99 -4.47
N GLU A 316 -19.12 15.92 -3.14
CA GLU A 316 -20.36 15.85 -2.39
C GLU A 316 -21.20 17.14 -2.46
N ALA A 317 -20.57 18.27 -2.73
CA ALA A 317 -21.27 19.55 -2.83
C ALA A 317 -22.00 19.74 -4.17
N THR A 318 -21.49 19.18 -5.27
CA THR A 318 -21.99 19.48 -6.61
C THR A 318 -22.15 18.28 -7.51
N TYR A 319 -21.47 17.17 -7.24
CA TYR A 319 -21.30 16.08 -8.19
C TYR A 319 -20.93 16.61 -9.59
N PHE A 320 -21.63 16.19 -10.63
CA PHE A 320 -21.47 16.70 -12.00
C PHE A 320 -22.17 18.02 -12.28
N ASP A 321 -23.06 18.50 -11.38
CA ASP A 321 -23.87 19.73 -11.60
C ASP A 321 -23.13 20.97 -11.08
N PHE A 322 -22.14 21.41 -11.81
CA PHE A 322 -21.43 22.66 -11.54
C PHE A 322 -21.14 23.46 -12.79
N ASP A 323 -20.93 24.74 -12.58
CA ASP A 323 -20.38 25.71 -13.51
C ASP A 323 -19.28 26.53 -12.84
N GLU A 324 -18.67 27.43 -13.58
CA GLU A 324 -17.59 28.29 -13.13
C GLU A 324 -18.00 29.14 -11.90
N ASN A 325 -19.25 29.62 -11.86
CA ASN A 325 -19.73 30.46 -10.75
C ASN A 325 -19.91 29.65 -9.46
N LYS A 326 -20.48 28.43 -9.55
CA LYS A 326 -20.59 27.52 -8.41
C LYS A 326 -19.21 27.18 -7.84
N ILE A 327 -18.23 26.86 -8.71
CA ILE A 327 -16.89 26.50 -8.27
C ILE A 327 -16.16 27.68 -7.62
N THR A 328 -16.25 28.89 -8.20
CA THR A 328 -15.60 30.07 -7.60
C THR A 328 -16.20 30.45 -6.25
N ALA A 329 -17.49 30.22 -6.05
CA ALA A 329 -18.12 30.41 -4.73
C ALA A 329 -17.52 29.48 -3.64
N LEU A 330 -17.18 28.24 -4.01
CA LEU A 330 -16.57 27.27 -3.08
C LEU A 330 -15.13 27.62 -2.66
N PHE A 331 -14.43 28.49 -3.41
CA PHE A 331 -13.11 28.99 -2.98
C PHE A 331 -13.20 29.84 -1.73
N LYS A 332 -14.27 30.63 -1.62
CA LYS A 332 -14.54 31.38 -0.40
C LYS A 332 -14.87 30.45 0.78
N ASP A 333 -15.65 29.41 0.54
CA ASP A 333 -15.94 28.40 1.55
C ASP A 333 -14.65 27.71 2.04
N ALA A 334 -13.75 27.35 1.14
CA ALA A 334 -12.43 26.76 1.46
C ALA A 334 -11.60 27.70 2.34
N LYS A 335 -11.54 28.99 1.99
CA LYS A 335 -10.89 30.04 2.78
C LYS A 335 -11.52 30.20 4.16
N ASP A 336 -12.85 30.27 4.22
CA ASP A 336 -13.59 30.48 5.46
C ASP A 336 -13.45 29.29 6.43
N LEU A 337 -13.34 28.06 5.91
CA LEU A 337 -12.98 26.86 6.66
C LEU A 337 -11.51 26.91 7.14
N GLY A 338 -10.62 27.52 6.37
CA GLY A 338 -9.19 27.64 6.67
C GLY A 338 -8.36 26.49 6.10
N VAL A 339 -8.84 25.81 5.05
CA VAL A 339 -8.06 24.78 4.34
C VAL A 339 -7.10 25.39 3.32
N ASP A 340 -6.03 24.65 3.00
CA ASP A 340 -4.95 25.12 2.11
C ASP A 340 -5.31 25.07 0.63
N MET A 341 -6.23 24.18 0.23
CA MET A 341 -6.47 23.85 -1.17
C MET A 341 -7.95 23.54 -1.46
N PHE A 342 -8.37 23.88 -2.66
CA PHE A 342 -9.61 23.39 -3.26
C PHE A 342 -9.27 22.33 -4.32
N LEU A 343 -9.97 21.19 -4.31
CA LEU A 343 -9.84 20.11 -5.27
C LEU A 343 -11.08 20.01 -6.13
N LEU A 344 -10.93 20.33 -7.44
CA LEU A 344 -11.99 20.10 -8.44
C LEU A 344 -12.02 18.63 -8.85
N ASP A 345 -13.11 17.96 -8.52
CA ASP A 345 -13.34 16.53 -8.81
C ASP A 345 -13.89 16.30 -10.23
N ASP A 346 -14.41 15.12 -10.51
CA ASP A 346 -14.89 14.68 -11.83
C ASP A 346 -15.94 15.61 -12.44
N GLY A 347 -15.97 15.75 -13.78
CA GLY A 347 -17.02 16.46 -14.51
C GLY A 347 -16.62 17.73 -15.24
N TRP A 348 -15.35 18.15 -15.22
CA TRP A 348 -14.88 19.43 -15.78
C TRP A 348 -14.57 19.40 -17.28
N PHE A 349 -14.62 18.25 -17.96
CA PHE A 349 -14.10 18.04 -19.31
C PHE A 349 -15.15 17.52 -20.29
N GLY A 350 -14.76 17.42 -21.59
CA GLY A 350 -15.55 16.91 -22.69
C GLY A 350 -16.49 17.96 -23.32
N ASN A 351 -16.40 18.16 -24.63
CA ASN A 351 -17.23 19.10 -25.34
C ASN A 351 -18.25 18.43 -26.26
N LYS A 352 -17.84 17.50 -27.13
CA LYS A 352 -18.76 16.72 -27.95
C LYS A 352 -19.61 15.76 -27.10
N HIS A 353 -18.94 15.12 -26.14
CA HIS A 353 -19.55 14.22 -25.18
C HIS A 353 -19.28 14.77 -23.75
N PRO A 354 -20.10 15.72 -23.25
CA PRO A 354 -19.85 16.35 -21.97
C PRO A 354 -19.88 15.36 -20.80
N ARG A 355 -18.91 15.47 -19.89
CA ARG A 355 -18.86 14.71 -18.64
C ARG A 355 -19.89 15.23 -17.63
N ASN A 356 -21.17 14.96 -17.88
CA ASN A 356 -22.29 15.33 -17.00
C ASN A 356 -22.80 14.14 -16.16
N ASN A 357 -22.23 12.96 -16.36
CA ASN A 357 -22.47 11.71 -15.64
C ASN A 357 -21.41 10.68 -16.03
N ASP A 358 -21.46 9.49 -15.46
CA ASP A 358 -20.50 8.40 -15.70
C ASP A 358 -20.54 7.78 -17.10
N ASN A 359 -21.51 8.15 -17.96
CA ASN A 359 -21.76 7.46 -19.22
C ASN A 359 -20.98 8.05 -20.41
N ALA A 360 -20.35 9.21 -20.27
CA ALA A 360 -19.75 9.93 -21.38
C ALA A 360 -18.54 10.76 -20.97
N GLY A 361 -17.72 11.13 -21.93
CA GLY A 361 -16.69 12.15 -21.85
C GLY A 361 -15.33 11.65 -21.38
N LEU A 362 -15.26 10.51 -20.67
CA LEU A 362 -13.98 10.03 -20.17
C LEU A 362 -13.04 9.63 -21.32
N GLY A 363 -11.86 10.23 -21.36
CA GLY A 363 -10.92 10.21 -22.49
C GLY A 363 -10.75 11.56 -23.17
N ASP A 364 -11.75 12.44 -23.10
CA ASP A 364 -11.79 13.73 -23.75
C ASP A 364 -11.39 14.86 -22.79
N TRP A 365 -10.10 15.00 -22.54
CA TRP A 365 -9.53 15.87 -21.50
C TRP A 365 -9.47 17.37 -21.89
N GLN A 366 -10.37 17.82 -22.76
CA GLN A 366 -10.55 19.24 -23.04
C GLN A 366 -11.54 19.85 -22.03
N GLU A 367 -11.21 21.02 -21.51
CA GLU A 367 -12.10 21.79 -20.65
C GLU A 367 -13.48 21.97 -21.28
N ASN A 368 -14.53 21.69 -20.51
CA ASN A 368 -15.90 21.88 -20.99
C ASN A 368 -16.24 23.37 -21.06
N VAL A 369 -16.31 23.90 -22.28
CA VAL A 369 -16.50 25.35 -22.52
C VAL A 369 -17.86 25.88 -22.04
N LYS A 370 -18.86 25.01 -21.81
CA LYS A 370 -20.16 25.43 -21.25
C LYS A 370 -20.12 25.57 -19.74
N LYS A 371 -19.42 24.66 -19.06
CA LYS A 371 -19.24 24.69 -17.60
C LYS A 371 -18.18 25.71 -17.20
N LEU A 372 -17.09 25.78 -17.95
CA LEU A 372 -15.90 26.58 -17.67
C LEU A 372 -15.56 27.49 -18.86
N PRO A 373 -16.35 28.53 -19.13
CA PRO A 373 -16.17 29.37 -20.29
C PRO A 373 -14.81 30.09 -20.34
N HIS A 374 -14.19 30.36 -19.18
CA HIS A 374 -12.86 30.99 -19.10
C HIS A 374 -11.74 29.96 -18.84
N GLY A 375 -12.08 28.66 -18.76
CA GLY A 375 -11.15 27.55 -18.59
C GLY A 375 -10.54 27.40 -17.19
N LEU A 376 -9.73 26.35 -17.01
CA LEU A 376 -9.08 26.03 -15.74
C LEU A 376 -8.12 27.12 -15.25
N GLY A 377 -7.43 27.80 -16.19
CA GLY A 377 -6.51 28.89 -15.83
C GLY A 377 -7.19 30.06 -15.13
N TYR A 378 -8.47 30.30 -15.41
CA TYR A 378 -9.27 31.27 -14.68
C TYR A 378 -9.55 30.80 -13.25
N LEU A 379 -10.00 29.54 -13.07
CA LEU A 379 -10.27 28.97 -11.75
C LEU A 379 -9.03 28.97 -10.85
N VAL A 380 -7.87 28.59 -11.39
CA VAL A 380 -6.58 28.63 -10.67
C VAL A 380 -6.27 30.04 -10.16
N LYS A 381 -6.51 31.07 -10.98
CA LYS A 381 -6.29 32.47 -10.59
C LYS A 381 -7.30 32.94 -9.54
N GLU A 382 -8.57 32.59 -9.69
CA GLU A 382 -9.60 32.96 -8.71
C GLU A 382 -9.36 32.29 -7.36
N ALA A 383 -9.02 30.98 -7.32
CA ALA A 383 -8.61 30.30 -6.09
C ALA A 383 -7.43 31.00 -5.41
N LYS A 384 -6.42 31.38 -6.19
CA LYS A 384 -5.25 32.11 -5.69
C LYS A 384 -5.60 33.49 -5.11
N LYS A 385 -6.57 34.21 -5.68
CA LYS A 385 -7.06 35.48 -5.12
C LYS A 385 -7.67 35.32 -3.74
N GLU A 386 -8.34 34.18 -3.51
CA GLU A 386 -8.88 33.83 -2.19
C GLU A 386 -7.80 33.27 -1.24
N GLY A 387 -6.56 33.07 -1.71
CA GLY A 387 -5.44 32.51 -0.92
C GLY A 387 -5.45 31.00 -0.84
N VAL A 388 -6.22 30.32 -1.71
CA VAL A 388 -6.40 28.89 -1.76
C VAL A 388 -5.65 28.30 -2.98
N LYS A 389 -4.93 27.20 -2.81
CA LYS A 389 -4.34 26.46 -3.89
C LYS A 389 -5.40 25.68 -4.68
N PHE A 390 -5.10 25.29 -5.91
CA PHE A 390 -6.05 24.59 -6.77
C PHE A 390 -5.50 23.22 -7.18
N GLY A 391 -6.26 22.17 -6.94
CA GLY A 391 -6.01 20.80 -7.38
C GLY A 391 -7.07 20.32 -8.37
N ILE A 392 -6.77 19.22 -9.09
CA ILE A 392 -7.67 18.67 -10.11
C ILE A 392 -7.68 17.13 -10.10
N TRP A 393 -8.84 16.54 -10.34
CA TRP A 393 -9.05 15.11 -10.55
C TRP A 393 -8.86 14.74 -12.02
N ILE A 394 -8.22 13.59 -12.26
CA ILE A 394 -8.12 12.92 -13.55
C ILE A 394 -8.27 11.41 -13.42
N GLU A 395 -8.76 10.75 -14.48
CA GLU A 395 -8.82 9.29 -14.62
C GLU A 395 -8.26 8.89 -16.00
N PRO A 396 -6.94 9.06 -16.21
CA PRO A 396 -6.38 9.08 -17.56
C PRO A 396 -6.15 7.69 -18.18
N GLU A 397 -6.33 6.62 -17.42
CA GLU A 397 -6.20 5.23 -17.88
C GLU A 397 -7.52 4.67 -18.45
N MET A 398 -8.61 5.43 -18.35
CA MET A 398 -9.97 4.96 -18.68
C MET A 398 -10.59 5.74 -19.83
N VAL A 399 -11.57 5.12 -20.46
CA VAL A 399 -12.30 5.71 -21.59
C VAL A 399 -13.76 5.28 -21.55
N ASN A 400 -14.70 6.21 -21.87
CA ASN A 400 -16.08 5.85 -22.12
C ASN A 400 -16.28 5.54 -23.62
N PRO A 401 -17.20 4.63 -23.98
CA PRO A 401 -17.62 4.47 -25.38
C PRO A 401 -18.17 5.74 -26.00
N LYS A 402 -18.82 6.59 -25.20
CA LYS A 402 -19.24 7.95 -25.63
C LYS A 402 -18.14 8.95 -25.33
N SER A 403 -17.05 8.90 -26.14
CA SER A 403 -15.96 9.88 -26.16
C SER A 403 -15.39 10.01 -27.57
N GLU A 404 -14.80 11.15 -27.87
CA GLU A 404 -14.08 11.34 -29.14
C GLU A 404 -12.84 10.46 -29.22
N LEU A 405 -12.20 10.17 -28.04
CA LEU A 405 -11.05 9.28 -27.95
C LEU A 405 -11.43 7.86 -28.44
N TYR A 406 -12.52 7.31 -27.93
CA TYR A 406 -12.99 5.98 -28.31
C TYR A 406 -13.35 5.92 -29.81
N GLU A 407 -14.03 6.97 -30.35
CA GLU A 407 -14.38 7.05 -31.76
C GLU A 407 -13.14 7.05 -32.67
N LYS A 408 -12.03 7.68 -32.24
CA LYS A 408 -10.81 7.85 -33.04
C LYS A 408 -9.80 6.71 -32.86
N HIS A 409 -9.75 6.13 -31.68
CA HIS A 409 -8.70 5.19 -31.26
C HIS A 409 -9.25 3.94 -30.58
N LEU A 410 -10.14 3.22 -31.26
CA LEU A 410 -10.67 1.95 -30.76
C LEU A 410 -9.57 0.90 -30.55
N ASP A 411 -8.47 1.00 -31.29
CA ASP A 411 -7.28 0.16 -31.20
C ASP A 411 -6.41 0.44 -29.94
N TRP A 412 -6.69 1.52 -29.21
CA TRP A 412 -6.05 1.85 -27.94
C TRP A 412 -6.76 1.24 -26.72
N VAL A 413 -7.91 0.61 -26.92
CA VAL A 413 -8.75 0.07 -25.85
C VAL A 413 -8.48 -1.41 -25.66
N ILE A 414 -8.31 -1.85 -24.40
CA ILE A 414 -8.24 -3.26 -24.05
C ILE A 414 -9.63 -3.88 -24.22
N ARG A 415 -9.83 -4.62 -25.32
CA ARG A 415 -11.10 -5.24 -25.66
C ARG A 415 -10.92 -6.40 -26.64
N GLN A 416 -11.64 -7.48 -26.46
CA GLN A 416 -11.65 -8.57 -27.43
C GLN A 416 -12.57 -8.19 -28.61
N PRO A 417 -12.05 -8.06 -29.85
CA PRO A 417 -12.80 -7.50 -30.99
C PRO A 417 -14.11 -8.21 -31.32
N GLU A 418 -14.15 -9.54 -31.18
CA GLU A 418 -15.30 -10.38 -31.58
C GLU A 418 -16.21 -10.77 -30.41
N ARG A 419 -16.07 -10.10 -29.26
CA ARG A 419 -16.93 -10.31 -28.08
C ARG A 419 -17.65 -9.03 -27.74
N PRO A 420 -18.87 -9.12 -27.17
CA PRO A 420 -19.51 -7.97 -26.56
C PRO A 420 -18.60 -7.32 -25.52
N GLU A 421 -18.55 -6.01 -25.50
CA GLU A 421 -17.83 -5.26 -24.48
C GLU A 421 -18.52 -5.43 -23.13
N VAL A 422 -17.72 -5.54 -22.09
CA VAL A 422 -18.18 -5.59 -20.70
C VAL A 422 -17.59 -4.38 -19.98
N TYR A 423 -18.46 -3.59 -19.41
CA TYR A 423 -18.09 -2.34 -18.75
C TYR A 423 -18.10 -2.50 -17.23
N TYR A 424 -17.14 -1.86 -16.58
CA TYR A 424 -17.23 -1.54 -15.16
C TYR A 424 -17.41 -0.02 -15.05
N ARG A 425 -18.49 0.44 -14.39
CA ARG A 425 -18.84 1.86 -14.28
C ARG A 425 -18.91 2.57 -15.65
N ASN A 426 -19.44 1.90 -16.68
CA ASN A 426 -19.55 2.37 -18.07
C ASN A 426 -18.19 2.73 -18.73
N GLN A 427 -17.11 2.17 -18.25
CA GLN A 427 -15.74 2.45 -18.68
C GLN A 427 -15.04 1.22 -19.24
N LEU A 428 -14.03 1.47 -20.07
CA LEU A 428 -13.03 0.53 -20.57
C LEU A 428 -11.64 1.05 -20.22
N VAL A 429 -10.66 0.16 -20.26
CA VAL A 429 -9.27 0.45 -19.93
C VAL A 429 -8.47 0.72 -21.20
N LEU A 430 -7.68 1.79 -21.21
CA LEU A 430 -6.72 2.09 -22.28
C LEU A 430 -5.48 1.19 -22.17
N ASP A 431 -4.94 0.77 -23.31
CA ASP A 431 -3.82 -0.17 -23.39
C ASP A 431 -2.46 0.49 -23.14
N LEU A 432 -2.03 0.58 -21.88
CA LEU A 432 -0.70 1.12 -21.53
C LEU A 432 0.48 0.21 -21.94
N SER A 433 0.24 -0.98 -22.51
CA SER A 433 1.32 -1.71 -23.19
C SER A 433 1.76 -1.00 -24.48
N ASN A 434 0.89 -0.15 -25.06
CA ASN A 434 1.13 0.65 -26.24
C ASN A 434 1.83 1.97 -25.91
N PRO A 435 3.04 2.25 -26.47
CA PRO A 435 3.74 3.53 -26.27
C PRO A 435 2.95 4.77 -26.67
N GLU A 436 2.09 4.70 -27.70
CA GLU A 436 1.27 5.85 -28.12
C GLU A 436 0.24 6.20 -27.02
N VAL A 437 -0.33 5.21 -26.36
CA VAL A 437 -1.22 5.41 -25.20
C VAL A 437 -0.45 5.97 -24.01
N GLN A 438 0.79 5.50 -23.77
CA GLN A 438 1.66 6.07 -22.74
C GLN A 438 1.96 7.56 -23.01
N ASP A 439 2.19 7.93 -24.27
CA ASP A 439 2.41 9.32 -24.67
C ASP A 439 1.14 10.17 -24.49
N PHE A 440 -0.01 9.62 -24.83
CA PHE A 440 -1.31 10.27 -24.59
C PHE A 440 -1.55 10.54 -23.10
N VAL A 441 -1.41 9.54 -22.25
CA VAL A 441 -1.62 9.67 -20.79
C VAL A 441 -0.62 10.64 -20.16
N PHE A 442 0.65 10.57 -20.54
CA PHE A 442 1.63 11.58 -20.13
C PHE A 442 1.24 13.00 -20.60
N GLY A 443 0.76 13.11 -21.85
CA GLY A 443 0.34 14.38 -22.44
C GLY A 443 -0.82 15.05 -21.72
N ILE A 444 -1.75 14.29 -21.12
CA ILE A 444 -2.84 14.83 -20.28
C ILE A 444 -2.24 15.66 -19.14
N VAL A 445 -1.37 15.04 -18.33
CA VAL A 445 -0.72 15.69 -17.19
C VAL A 445 0.16 16.85 -17.64
N ASP A 446 0.94 16.64 -18.68
CA ASP A 446 1.83 17.65 -19.22
C ASP A 446 1.09 18.91 -19.68
N ASN A 447 0.00 18.73 -20.43
CA ASN A 447 -0.84 19.84 -20.90
C ASN A 447 -1.50 20.61 -19.76
N LEU A 448 -1.94 19.92 -18.70
CA LEU A 448 -2.51 20.56 -17.51
C LEU A 448 -1.51 21.53 -16.87
N PHE A 449 -0.27 21.10 -16.65
CA PHE A 449 0.76 21.96 -16.04
C PHE A 449 1.35 23.02 -16.97
N VAL A 450 1.49 22.72 -18.26
CA VAL A 450 1.96 23.70 -19.24
C VAL A 450 0.96 24.86 -19.38
N LYS A 451 -0.34 24.56 -19.42
CA LYS A 451 -1.40 25.57 -19.52
C LYS A 451 -1.65 26.27 -18.18
N ASN A 452 -1.47 25.56 -17.05
CA ASN A 452 -1.77 26.05 -15.72
C ASN A 452 -0.58 25.83 -14.78
N PRO A 453 0.49 26.63 -14.87
CA PRO A 453 1.73 26.41 -14.08
C PRO A 453 1.55 26.50 -12.57
N GLU A 454 0.47 27.14 -12.10
CA GLU A 454 0.13 27.27 -10.68
C GLU A 454 -0.84 26.18 -10.18
N LEU A 455 -1.17 25.18 -11.00
CA LEU A 455 -1.86 23.97 -10.59
C LEU A 455 -1.00 23.23 -9.54
N ALA A 456 -1.59 22.95 -8.36
CA ALA A 456 -0.83 22.55 -7.19
C ALA A 456 -0.94 21.06 -6.84
N PHE A 457 -1.92 20.33 -7.42
CA PHE A 457 -2.23 18.97 -6.99
C PHE A 457 -3.00 18.19 -8.06
N ILE A 458 -2.79 16.88 -8.11
CA ILE A 458 -3.59 15.95 -8.93
C ILE A 458 -4.14 14.82 -8.04
N LYS A 459 -5.45 14.54 -8.16
CA LYS A 459 -6.06 13.28 -7.76
C LYS A 459 -6.15 12.38 -8.99
N TRP A 460 -5.39 11.28 -8.98
CA TRP A 460 -5.33 10.31 -10.09
C TRP A 460 -6.19 9.11 -9.75
N ASP A 461 -7.25 8.90 -10.50
CA ASP A 461 -8.20 7.82 -10.31
C ASP A 461 -8.07 6.69 -11.35
N CYS A 462 -8.67 5.53 -11.06
CA CYS A 462 -8.71 4.37 -11.94
C CYS A 462 -9.85 3.44 -11.51
N ASN A 463 -11.02 3.54 -12.13
CA ASN A 463 -12.24 2.90 -11.63
C ASN A 463 -12.67 1.63 -12.37
N ALA A 464 -12.06 1.29 -13.51
CA ALA A 464 -12.41 0.08 -14.23
C ALA A 464 -11.42 -1.07 -13.99
N VAL A 465 -11.89 -2.31 -14.20
CA VAL A 465 -11.09 -3.53 -14.22
C VAL A 465 -10.98 -4.07 -15.65
N ILE A 466 -10.02 -4.98 -15.89
CA ILE A 466 -9.82 -5.58 -17.22
C ILE A 466 -10.65 -6.87 -17.31
N TYR A 467 -11.78 -6.83 -18.02
CA TYR A 467 -12.63 -8.02 -18.22
C TYR A 467 -12.20 -8.89 -19.41
N ASN A 468 -11.95 -8.29 -20.57
CA ASN A 468 -11.59 -8.98 -21.81
C ASN A 468 -10.18 -8.59 -22.23
N ALA A 469 -9.18 -9.26 -21.66
CA ALA A 469 -7.77 -8.97 -21.88
C ALA A 469 -7.34 -9.27 -23.32
N TYR A 470 -7.29 -8.24 -24.16
CA TYR A 470 -6.73 -8.29 -25.50
C TYR A 470 -6.20 -6.92 -25.88
N SER A 471 -4.98 -6.88 -26.38
CA SER A 471 -4.27 -5.71 -26.90
C SER A 471 -4.13 -5.80 -28.42
N ALA A 472 -4.69 -4.83 -29.13
CA ALA A 472 -4.47 -4.70 -30.56
C ALA A 472 -2.98 -4.41 -30.89
N TYR A 473 -2.31 -3.65 -30.02
CA TYR A 473 -0.88 -3.35 -30.14
C TYR A 473 0.00 -4.60 -30.01
N LEU A 474 -0.18 -5.41 -28.97
CA LEU A 474 0.57 -6.65 -28.79
C LEU A 474 0.33 -7.61 -29.95
N ASN A 475 -0.92 -7.74 -30.40
CA ASN A 475 -1.27 -8.55 -31.57
C ASN A 475 -0.52 -8.12 -32.83
N LYS A 476 -0.52 -6.81 -33.13
CA LYS A 476 0.23 -6.22 -34.26
C LYS A 476 1.74 -6.48 -34.17
N LYS A 477 2.28 -6.54 -32.95
CA LYS A 477 3.71 -6.80 -32.70
C LYS A 477 4.08 -8.29 -32.66
N GLY A 478 3.11 -9.19 -32.74
CA GLY A 478 3.33 -10.63 -32.61
C GLY A 478 3.75 -11.05 -31.19
N VAL A 479 3.44 -10.24 -30.18
CA VAL A 479 3.66 -10.54 -28.77
C VAL A 479 2.45 -11.27 -28.19
N PRO A 480 2.63 -12.36 -27.41
CA PRO A 480 1.51 -13.08 -26.81
C PRO A 480 0.63 -12.18 -25.96
N GLN A 481 -0.69 -12.39 -26.03
CA GLN A 481 -1.65 -11.65 -25.22
C GLN A 481 -1.49 -11.88 -23.71
N SER A 482 -0.87 -12.99 -23.32
CA SER A 482 -0.53 -13.29 -21.93
C SER A 482 0.53 -12.31 -21.31
N ASN A 483 1.21 -11.53 -22.13
CA ASN A 483 2.08 -10.46 -21.65
C ASN A 483 1.30 -9.22 -21.18
N LEU A 484 0.03 -9.06 -21.56
CA LEU A 484 -0.72 -7.81 -21.44
C LEU A 484 -0.76 -7.24 -20.01
N TYR A 485 -1.14 -8.03 -19.01
CA TYR A 485 -1.25 -7.53 -17.62
C TYR A 485 0.08 -6.99 -17.09
N ILE A 486 1.16 -7.66 -17.42
CA ILE A 486 2.53 -7.28 -17.00
C ILE A 486 3.00 -6.04 -17.76
N ASP A 487 2.83 -6.03 -19.08
CA ASP A 487 3.31 -4.93 -19.93
C ASP A 487 2.47 -3.66 -19.73
N TYR A 488 1.16 -3.81 -19.47
CA TYR A 488 0.30 -2.70 -19.04
C TYR A 488 0.86 -2.02 -17.78
N THR A 489 1.11 -2.81 -16.74
CA THR A 489 1.59 -2.29 -15.46
C THR A 489 2.98 -1.64 -15.58
N LYS A 490 3.88 -2.26 -16.35
CA LYS A 490 5.19 -1.65 -16.68
C LYS A 490 5.03 -0.35 -17.47
N GLY A 491 4.02 -0.28 -18.35
CA GLY A 491 3.66 0.92 -19.09
C GLY A 491 3.19 2.05 -18.17
N LEU A 492 2.32 1.75 -17.19
CA LEU A 492 1.90 2.70 -16.17
C LEU A 492 3.11 3.27 -15.40
N TYR A 493 4.02 2.42 -14.95
CA TYR A 493 5.21 2.87 -14.22
C TYR A 493 6.12 3.76 -15.09
N LYS A 494 6.24 3.49 -16.39
CA LYS A 494 6.98 4.36 -17.33
C LYS A 494 6.35 5.75 -17.44
N VAL A 495 5.03 5.81 -17.55
CA VAL A 495 4.29 7.09 -17.60
C VAL A 495 4.51 7.88 -16.31
N LEU A 496 4.33 7.24 -15.15
CA LEU A 496 4.52 7.87 -13.85
C LEU A 496 5.97 8.32 -13.64
N GLN A 497 6.94 7.53 -14.06
CA GLN A 497 8.36 7.92 -14.00
C GLN A 497 8.66 9.15 -14.87
N ARG A 498 8.07 9.24 -16.07
CA ARG A 498 8.20 10.42 -16.96
C ARG A 498 7.58 11.65 -16.30
N ILE A 499 6.40 11.51 -15.69
CA ILE A 499 5.74 12.59 -14.95
C ILE A 499 6.66 13.06 -13.81
N ARG A 500 7.21 12.16 -13.02
CA ARG A 500 8.10 12.52 -11.91
C ARG A 500 9.42 13.13 -12.36
N THR A 501 9.94 12.73 -13.49
CA THR A 501 11.14 13.35 -14.08
C THR A 501 10.89 14.82 -14.44
N LYS A 502 9.72 15.13 -14.98
CA LYS A 502 9.37 16.50 -15.41
C LYS A 502 8.78 17.35 -14.26
N TYR A 503 7.99 16.73 -13.38
CA TYR A 503 7.25 17.37 -12.29
C TYR A 503 7.55 16.69 -10.93
N PRO A 504 8.81 16.75 -10.44
CA PRO A 504 9.24 15.96 -9.28
C PRO A 504 8.58 16.36 -7.97
N LYS A 505 8.10 17.60 -7.85
CA LYS A 505 7.59 18.17 -6.59
C LYS A 505 6.07 18.28 -6.52
N VAL A 506 5.34 17.98 -7.58
CA VAL A 506 3.87 18.11 -7.59
C VAL A 506 3.27 17.00 -6.75
N PRO A 507 2.53 17.30 -5.67
CA PRO A 507 1.81 16.29 -4.92
C PRO A 507 0.75 15.61 -5.78
N MET A 508 0.62 14.29 -5.62
CA MET A 508 -0.42 13.51 -6.29
C MET A 508 -1.02 12.51 -5.30
N MET A 509 -2.35 12.45 -5.28
CA MET A 509 -3.12 11.43 -4.57
C MET A 509 -3.44 10.28 -5.52
N LEU A 510 -3.19 9.06 -5.08
CA LEU A 510 -3.61 7.85 -5.77
C LEU A 510 -5.03 7.47 -5.33
N CYS A 511 -5.93 7.34 -6.30
CA CYS A 511 -7.27 6.81 -6.12
C CYS A 511 -7.50 5.64 -7.09
N SER A 512 -8.39 4.74 -6.74
CA SER A 512 -8.85 3.66 -7.61
C SER A 512 -10.23 3.21 -7.17
N GLY A 513 -11.20 4.13 -7.19
CA GLY A 513 -12.49 3.98 -6.54
C GLY A 513 -12.28 3.61 -5.07
N GLY A 514 -11.63 4.48 -4.32
CA GLY A 514 -11.08 4.16 -3.01
C GLY A 514 -9.69 3.50 -3.09
N GLY A 515 -9.44 2.56 -2.18
CA GLY A 515 -8.16 1.88 -1.98
C GLY A 515 -7.86 0.73 -2.95
N GLY A 516 -8.45 0.71 -4.14
CA GLY A 516 -8.26 -0.37 -5.12
C GLY A 516 -6.82 -0.57 -5.62
N ARG A 517 -5.92 0.39 -5.36
CA ARG A 517 -4.49 0.33 -5.64
C ARG A 517 -3.69 1.14 -4.60
N GLY A 518 -3.32 0.57 -3.48
CA GLY A 518 -2.53 1.24 -2.45
C GLY A 518 -1.28 0.43 -2.13
N ASP A 519 -0.38 0.23 -3.11
CA ASP A 519 0.82 -0.57 -2.93
C ASP A 519 2.10 0.27 -2.88
N TYR A 520 3.16 -0.30 -2.30
CA TYR A 520 4.44 0.39 -2.15
C TYR A 520 5.16 0.71 -3.46
N GLU A 521 4.83 0.07 -4.59
CA GLU A 521 5.44 0.45 -5.87
C GLU A 521 4.87 1.77 -6.38
N LEU A 522 3.53 1.96 -6.30
CA LEU A 522 2.91 3.23 -6.70
C LEU A 522 3.25 4.39 -5.75
N LEU A 523 3.43 4.12 -4.46
CA LEU A 523 3.79 5.18 -3.50
C LEU A 523 5.14 5.86 -3.78
N LYS A 524 5.98 5.32 -4.67
CA LYS A 524 7.16 6.04 -5.20
C LYS A 524 6.79 7.27 -6.02
N TYR A 525 5.56 7.27 -6.57
CA TYR A 525 5.07 8.28 -7.51
C TYR A 525 3.97 9.15 -6.90
N PHE A 526 3.42 8.79 -5.74
CA PHE A 526 2.32 9.47 -5.08
C PHE A 526 2.68 9.90 -3.66
N THR A 527 2.17 11.05 -3.24
CA THR A 527 2.39 11.58 -1.88
C THR A 527 1.45 10.95 -0.87
N GLU A 528 0.28 10.53 -1.31
CA GLU A 528 -0.76 9.89 -0.53
C GLU A 528 -1.68 9.06 -1.41
N PHE A 529 -2.55 8.26 -0.77
CA PHE A 529 -3.64 7.55 -1.44
C PHE A 529 -4.97 7.75 -0.71
N TRP A 530 -6.06 7.55 -1.46
CA TRP A 530 -7.43 7.60 -0.98
C TRP A 530 -7.85 6.20 -0.50
N PRO A 531 -8.01 5.96 0.82
CA PRO A 531 -8.25 4.61 1.37
C PRO A 531 -9.59 3.99 0.97
N SER A 532 -10.65 4.79 0.87
CA SER A 532 -11.99 4.35 0.50
C SER A 532 -12.87 5.53 0.09
N ASP A 533 -13.79 5.27 -0.85
CA ASP A 533 -14.89 6.19 -1.16
C ASP A 533 -15.95 6.18 -0.03
N ASP A 534 -15.97 5.16 0.84
CA ASP A 534 -16.76 5.19 2.06
C ASP A 534 -16.13 6.17 3.05
N THR A 535 -16.83 7.24 3.33
CA THR A 535 -16.45 8.29 4.28
C THR A 535 -17.33 8.29 5.54
N GLU A 536 -18.17 7.26 5.71
CA GLU A 536 -18.90 7.07 6.97
C GLU A 536 -17.90 6.96 8.11
N PRO A 537 -17.94 7.83 9.12
CA PRO A 537 -16.82 7.98 10.04
C PRO A 537 -16.60 6.78 10.96
N VAL A 538 -17.60 5.97 11.26
CA VAL A 538 -17.42 4.75 12.06
C VAL A 538 -16.70 3.69 11.21
N GLU A 539 -17.13 3.48 9.95
CA GLU A 539 -16.46 2.56 9.03
C GLU A 539 -15.00 2.99 8.78
N ARG A 540 -14.75 4.30 8.68
CA ARG A 540 -13.39 4.84 8.51
C ARG A 540 -12.48 4.57 9.71
N ILE A 541 -13.00 4.44 10.93
CA ILE A 541 -12.19 4.04 12.09
C ILE A 541 -11.61 2.64 11.87
N PHE A 542 -12.43 1.68 11.42
CA PHE A 542 -11.99 0.32 11.13
C PHE A 542 -10.99 0.30 9.95
N MET A 543 -11.32 0.94 8.83
CA MET A 543 -10.45 0.99 7.67
C MET A 543 -9.10 1.64 7.98
N GLN A 544 -9.09 2.80 8.66
CA GLN A 544 -7.85 3.50 9.02
C GLN A 544 -7.02 2.68 10.03
N TRP A 545 -7.67 1.96 10.96
CA TRP A 545 -7.01 1.02 11.83
C TRP A 545 -6.29 -0.06 11.05
N ASP A 546 -6.97 -0.70 10.10
CA ASP A 546 -6.44 -1.83 9.34
C ASP A 546 -5.37 -1.41 8.33
N TYR A 547 -5.55 -0.29 7.62
CA TYR A 547 -4.50 0.31 6.79
C TYR A 547 -3.25 0.67 7.60
N SER A 548 -3.41 1.10 8.87
CA SER A 548 -2.30 1.50 9.73
C SER A 548 -1.33 0.38 10.10
N TYR A 549 -1.64 -0.89 9.82
CA TYR A 549 -0.66 -1.95 9.95
C TYR A 549 0.49 -1.82 8.95
N PHE A 550 0.22 -1.25 7.78
CA PHE A 550 1.18 -1.18 6.67
C PHE A 550 1.60 0.25 6.32
N PHE A 551 0.70 1.22 6.44
CA PHE A 551 0.93 2.56 5.92
C PHE A 551 0.99 3.62 7.04
N PRO A 552 1.98 4.54 7.00
CA PRO A 552 2.01 5.68 7.92
C PRO A 552 0.85 6.64 7.62
N ALA A 553 0.39 7.35 8.63
CA ALA A 553 -0.76 8.25 8.52
C ALA A 553 -0.60 9.36 7.46
N ILE A 554 0.64 9.80 7.19
CA ILE A 554 0.96 10.77 6.12
C ILE A 554 0.60 10.24 4.71
N ALA A 555 0.48 8.92 4.54
CA ALA A 555 0.14 8.30 3.26
C ALA A 555 -1.36 8.21 3.01
N THR A 556 -2.23 8.51 3.99
CA THR A 556 -3.69 8.35 3.87
C THR A 556 -4.40 9.70 3.87
N ASP A 557 -5.33 9.88 2.93
CA ASP A 557 -6.21 11.06 2.86
C ASP A 557 -7.59 10.74 3.42
N ASN A 558 -8.12 11.62 4.27
CA ASN A 558 -9.37 11.40 5.00
C ASN A 558 -10.23 12.65 4.93
N HIS A 559 -11.47 12.50 4.42
CA HIS A 559 -12.38 13.62 4.28
C HIS A 559 -13.53 13.56 5.32
N VAL A 560 -13.89 14.73 5.78
CA VAL A 560 -15.13 15.01 6.51
C VAL A 560 -16.24 15.14 5.49
N THR A 561 -17.27 14.29 5.57
CA THR A 561 -18.46 14.34 4.72
C THR A 561 -19.73 14.37 5.54
N ASP A 562 -20.89 14.42 4.91
CA ASP A 562 -22.19 14.31 5.56
C ASP A 562 -22.72 12.86 5.63
N TRP A 563 -21.88 11.88 5.36
CA TRP A 563 -22.23 10.48 5.48
C TRP A 563 -22.38 10.06 6.95
N GLY A 564 -23.35 9.15 7.20
CA GLY A 564 -23.63 8.66 8.54
C GLY A 564 -24.44 9.64 9.41
N LYS A 565 -24.49 9.34 10.71
CA LYS A 565 -25.27 10.12 11.70
C LYS A 565 -24.39 10.71 12.83
N GLN A 566 -23.09 10.56 12.72
CA GLN A 566 -22.17 11.06 13.74
C GLN A 566 -22.09 12.59 13.72
N PRO A 567 -21.95 13.23 14.89
CA PRO A 567 -21.81 14.68 14.96
C PRO A 567 -20.56 15.16 14.22
N LEU A 568 -20.57 16.40 13.75
CA LEU A 568 -19.47 17.02 13.01
C LEU A 568 -18.11 16.87 13.73
N LYS A 569 -18.10 17.02 15.07
CA LYS A 569 -16.88 16.79 15.87
C LYS A 569 -16.30 15.39 15.66
N PHE A 570 -17.13 14.36 15.72
CA PHE A 570 -16.69 12.97 15.51
C PHE A 570 -16.07 12.79 14.12
N ARG A 571 -16.75 13.30 13.08
CA ARG A 571 -16.29 13.21 11.68
C ARG A 571 -14.92 13.89 11.50
N ILE A 572 -14.73 15.08 12.07
CA ILE A 572 -13.46 15.81 12.02
C ILE A 572 -12.36 15.07 12.79
N ASP A 573 -12.67 14.58 14.00
CA ASP A 573 -11.69 13.83 14.81
C ASP A 573 -11.20 12.57 14.06
N VAL A 574 -12.09 11.84 13.40
CA VAL A 574 -11.75 10.67 12.59
C VAL A 574 -10.87 11.04 11.38
N ALA A 575 -11.26 12.08 10.65
CA ALA A 575 -10.49 12.54 9.50
C ALA A 575 -9.09 13.05 9.89
N SER A 576 -8.92 13.54 11.13
CA SER A 576 -7.65 14.05 11.66
C SER A 576 -6.60 12.98 11.94
N MET A 577 -6.93 11.68 11.82
CA MET A 577 -5.96 10.58 11.96
C MET A 577 -5.06 10.36 10.74
N GLY A 578 -5.16 11.20 9.71
CA GLY A 578 -4.32 11.19 8.52
C GLY A 578 -4.23 12.60 7.93
N LYS A 579 -4.16 12.75 6.60
CA LYS A 579 -4.31 14.04 5.94
C LYS A 579 -5.79 14.45 6.02
N LEU A 580 -6.06 15.61 6.62
CA LEU A 580 -7.40 16.14 6.80
C LEU A 580 -7.90 16.83 5.52
N GLY A 581 -9.05 16.41 5.03
CA GLY A 581 -9.81 17.06 3.98
C GLY A 581 -11.29 17.22 4.36
N PHE A 582 -12.01 17.98 3.57
CA PHE A 582 -13.45 18.16 3.64
C PHE A 582 -14.06 17.89 2.27
N ASP A 583 -15.22 17.28 2.26
CA ASP A 583 -16.09 17.11 1.10
C ASP A 583 -17.54 17.26 1.57
N ILE A 584 -17.94 18.50 1.81
CA ILE A 584 -19.21 18.89 2.41
C ILE A 584 -19.79 20.11 1.71
N VAL A 585 -21.11 20.30 1.86
CA VAL A 585 -21.78 21.53 1.47
C VAL A 585 -21.60 22.56 2.58
N ALA A 586 -20.56 23.39 2.49
CA ALA A 586 -20.20 24.34 3.56
C ALA A 586 -21.33 25.34 3.92
N SER A 587 -22.22 25.66 2.96
CA SER A 587 -23.41 26.49 3.20
C SER A 587 -24.45 25.85 4.13
N HIS A 588 -24.40 24.52 4.32
CA HIS A 588 -25.27 23.81 5.28
C HIS A 588 -24.80 23.95 6.74
N LEU A 589 -23.56 24.39 6.96
CA LEU A 589 -23.01 24.58 8.30
C LEU A 589 -23.61 25.84 8.95
N ASN A 590 -24.07 25.68 10.18
CA ASN A 590 -24.45 26.83 10.99
C ASN A 590 -23.20 27.56 11.53
N GLU A 591 -23.37 28.72 12.14
CA GLU A 591 -22.26 29.56 12.60
C GLU A 591 -21.40 28.89 13.70
N LYS A 592 -21.99 28.02 14.55
CA LYS A 592 -21.22 27.24 15.53
C LYS A 592 -20.37 26.15 14.85
N ASP A 593 -20.93 25.51 13.84
CA ASP A 593 -20.21 24.48 13.06
C ASP A 593 -19.05 25.09 12.28
N LYS A 594 -19.24 26.24 11.62
CA LYS A 594 -18.19 27.00 10.94
C LYS A 594 -17.07 27.38 11.90
N LEU A 595 -17.42 27.92 13.07
CA LEU A 595 -16.46 28.27 14.11
C LEU A 595 -15.70 27.03 14.58
N PHE A 596 -16.39 25.91 14.77
CA PHE A 596 -15.80 24.66 15.19
C PHE A 596 -14.82 24.11 14.12
N CYS A 597 -15.21 24.07 12.84
CA CYS A 597 -14.32 23.63 11.75
C CYS A 597 -13.03 24.45 11.73
N LYS A 598 -13.13 25.77 11.79
CA LYS A 598 -11.96 26.66 11.81
C LYS A 598 -11.04 26.39 13.01
N GLN A 599 -11.61 26.20 14.20
CA GLN A 599 -10.85 25.86 15.41
C GLN A 599 -10.22 24.47 15.30
N ALA A 600 -10.94 23.48 14.78
CA ALA A 600 -10.46 22.12 14.61
C ALA A 600 -9.30 22.04 13.60
N ILE A 601 -9.36 22.79 12.49
CA ILE A 601 -8.26 22.90 11.52
C ILE A 601 -7.03 23.57 12.16
N ALA A 602 -7.23 24.62 12.97
CA ALA A 602 -6.13 25.24 13.70
C ALA A 602 -5.48 24.28 14.70
N ASN A 603 -6.28 23.48 15.43
CA ASN A 603 -5.79 22.42 16.31
C ASN A 603 -5.04 21.34 15.50
N TYR A 604 -5.63 20.86 14.40
CA TYR A 604 -4.99 19.88 13.51
C TYR A 604 -3.59 20.37 13.05
N ASN A 605 -3.49 21.61 12.60
CA ASN A 605 -2.21 22.21 12.22
C ASN A 605 -1.18 22.27 13.36
N SER A 606 -1.63 22.25 14.62
CA SER A 606 -0.72 22.21 15.77
C SER A 606 -0.16 20.82 16.10
N PHE A 607 -0.83 19.75 15.65
CA PHE A 607 -0.45 18.37 15.96
C PHE A 607 -0.25 17.44 14.72
N LYS A 608 -0.60 17.90 13.51
CA LYS A 608 -0.53 17.08 12.28
C LYS A 608 0.85 16.44 12.06
N ASP A 609 1.93 17.17 12.36
CA ASP A 609 3.29 16.68 12.25
C ASP A 609 3.52 15.41 13.10
N MET A 610 2.95 15.39 14.29
CA MET A 610 3.02 14.23 15.18
C MET A 610 2.20 13.03 14.64
N VAL A 611 1.06 13.28 14.02
CA VAL A 611 0.27 12.23 13.35
C VAL A 611 1.01 11.67 12.14
N TRP A 612 1.65 12.53 11.35
CA TRP A 612 2.33 12.14 10.12
C TRP A 612 3.66 11.45 10.34
N HIS A 613 4.44 11.91 11.34
CA HIS A 613 5.83 11.48 11.53
C HIS A 613 6.09 10.78 12.86
N GLY A 614 5.14 10.80 13.79
CA GLY A 614 5.25 10.12 15.09
C GLY A 614 5.06 8.61 14.98
N ASP A 615 5.41 7.92 16.07
CA ASP A 615 5.20 6.51 16.28
C ASP A 615 3.73 6.22 16.59
N LEU A 616 3.12 5.33 15.82
CA LEU A 616 1.75 4.88 16.07
C LEU A 616 1.72 3.74 17.09
N TYR A 617 0.79 3.84 18.04
CA TYR A 617 0.40 2.78 18.97
C TYR A 617 -1.11 2.57 18.91
N ARG A 618 -1.55 1.36 18.59
CA ARG A 618 -2.95 0.93 18.60
C ARG A 618 -3.30 0.44 20.01
N LEU A 619 -4.06 1.22 20.76
CA LEU A 619 -4.29 1.01 22.19
C LEU A 619 -5.51 0.12 22.46
N VAL A 620 -6.63 0.35 21.77
CA VAL A 620 -7.88 -0.41 21.94
C VAL A 620 -8.42 -0.78 20.56
N ASN A 621 -8.44 -2.08 20.28
CA ASN A 621 -8.86 -2.62 18.98
C ASN A 621 -10.38 -2.48 18.76
N PRO A 622 -10.84 -1.77 17.72
CA PRO A 622 -12.25 -1.59 17.43
C PRO A 622 -12.99 -2.88 17.05
N HIS A 623 -12.29 -3.89 16.52
CA HIS A 623 -12.88 -5.19 16.16
C HIS A 623 -13.26 -6.04 17.38
N GLU A 624 -12.71 -5.73 18.56
CA GLU A 624 -12.89 -6.50 19.78
C GLU A 624 -13.60 -5.73 20.89
N ASN A 625 -13.74 -4.42 20.75
CA ASN A 625 -14.20 -3.53 21.80
C ASN A 625 -15.32 -2.59 21.35
N ASP A 626 -16.07 -2.03 22.30
CA ASP A 626 -17.09 -1.00 22.05
C ASP A 626 -16.47 0.38 21.78
N ILE A 627 -15.18 0.55 22.07
CA ILE A 627 -14.40 1.77 21.80
C ILE A 627 -13.16 1.44 20.96
N SER A 628 -12.65 2.44 20.25
CA SER A 628 -11.34 2.41 19.58
C SER A 628 -10.45 3.47 20.19
N ALA A 629 -9.14 3.18 20.34
CA ALA A 629 -8.15 4.18 20.73
C ALA A 629 -6.83 3.99 20.01
N LEU A 630 -6.30 5.07 19.43
CA LEU A 630 -5.00 5.15 18.77
C LEU A 630 -4.20 6.33 19.34
N MET A 631 -2.89 6.19 19.34
CA MET A 631 -1.98 7.20 19.88
C MET A 631 -0.79 7.40 18.94
N TYR A 632 -0.44 8.64 18.70
CA TYR A 632 0.79 9.01 18.00
C TYR A 632 1.72 9.73 18.98
N VAL A 633 2.99 9.33 19.01
CA VAL A 633 4.00 9.85 19.91
C VAL A 633 5.15 10.43 19.10
N ASN A 634 5.58 11.65 19.42
CA ASN A 634 6.74 12.23 18.75
C ASN A 634 8.05 11.52 19.13
N PRO A 635 9.12 11.60 18.30
CA PRO A 635 10.35 10.83 18.50
C PRO A 635 11.04 11.05 19.85
N ASN A 636 10.99 12.26 20.41
CA ASN A 636 11.62 12.58 21.70
C ASN A 636 10.72 12.29 22.92
N LYS A 637 9.52 11.72 22.68
CA LYS A 637 8.53 11.35 23.70
C LYS A 637 8.09 12.50 24.60
N SER A 638 8.14 13.72 24.09
CA SER A 638 7.72 14.92 24.84
C SER A 638 6.24 15.26 24.61
N ARG A 639 5.65 14.74 23.52
CA ARG A 639 4.28 15.06 23.13
C ARG A 639 3.61 13.86 22.48
N ALA A 640 2.31 13.67 22.76
CA ALA A 640 1.51 12.66 22.09
C ALA A 640 0.07 13.16 21.86
N ILE A 641 -0.61 12.53 20.90
CA ILE A 641 -2.03 12.74 20.62
C ILE A 641 -2.76 11.39 20.70
N VAL A 642 -3.89 11.35 21.40
CA VAL A 642 -4.69 10.12 21.58
C VAL A 642 -6.10 10.36 21.06
N PHE A 643 -6.51 9.59 20.08
CA PHE A 643 -7.85 9.59 19.53
C PHE A 643 -8.65 8.47 20.16
N ASN A 644 -9.83 8.78 20.69
CA ASN A 644 -10.72 7.83 21.36
C ASN A 644 -12.14 7.95 20.77
N TYR A 645 -12.74 6.83 20.37
CA TYR A 645 -14.02 6.78 19.67
C TYR A 645 -14.96 5.74 20.26
N LEU A 646 -16.24 6.02 20.30
CA LEU A 646 -17.29 5.04 20.50
C LEU A 646 -17.63 4.42 19.14
N VAL A 647 -17.35 3.13 18.95
CA VAL A 647 -17.63 2.41 17.70
C VAL A 647 -18.88 1.55 17.77
N ASN A 648 -19.34 1.21 18.98
CA ASN A 648 -20.55 0.41 19.19
C ASN A 648 -21.56 1.18 20.05
N ASN A 649 -22.66 1.61 19.43
CA ASN A 649 -23.71 2.43 20.06
C ASN A 649 -24.71 1.63 20.92
N ARG A 650 -24.45 0.38 21.24
CA ARG A 650 -25.31 -0.39 22.12
C ARG A 650 -25.30 0.23 23.52
N PHE A 651 -26.50 0.33 24.15
CA PHE A 651 -26.62 0.80 25.51
C PHE A 651 -25.99 -0.21 26.49
N LYS A 652 -24.69 -0.04 26.73
CA LYS A 652 -23.89 -0.77 27.71
C LYS A 652 -23.17 0.26 28.58
N MET A 653 -23.68 0.56 29.73
CA MET A 653 -23.15 1.63 30.58
C MET A 653 -21.72 1.43 31.09
N THR A 654 -21.19 0.22 31.08
CA THR A 654 -19.94 -0.10 31.80
C THR A 654 -18.70 -0.20 30.90
N ALA A 655 -18.86 -0.41 29.60
CA ALA A 655 -17.71 -0.69 28.71
C ALA A 655 -16.87 0.56 28.37
N THR A 656 -17.48 1.74 28.38
CA THR A 656 -16.86 3.00 27.95
C THR A 656 -16.18 3.80 29.07
N GLN A 657 -16.29 3.33 30.33
CA GLN A 657 -15.76 4.04 31.51
C GLN A 657 -14.41 3.49 32.00
N ARG A 658 -13.73 2.68 31.20
CA ARG A 658 -12.42 2.12 31.56
C ARG A 658 -11.29 3.06 31.14
N PRO A 659 -10.19 3.11 31.92
CA PRO A 659 -8.98 3.79 31.47
C PRO A 659 -8.43 3.16 30.19
N VAL A 660 -7.95 4.00 29.28
CA VAL A 660 -7.13 3.60 28.14
C VAL A 660 -5.68 3.66 28.59
N VAL A 661 -5.00 2.53 28.56
CA VAL A 661 -3.58 2.40 28.90
C VAL A 661 -2.77 2.92 27.73
N LEU A 662 -1.92 3.91 27.95
CA LEU A 662 -1.09 4.54 26.91
C LEU A 662 0.17 3.72 26.63
N ASN A 663 0.88 4.03 25.55
CA ASN A 663 2.12 3.36 25.18
C ASN A 663 3.12 4.34 24.58
N GLY A 664 4.42 3.97 24.54
CA GLY A 664 5.45 4.74 23.86
C GLY A 664 5.97 5.98 24.60
N LEU A 665 5.43 6.33 25.76
CA LEU A 665 5.92 7.45 26.58
C LEU A 665 7.24 7.11 27.30
N ASP A 666 7.92 8.13 27.83
CA ASP A 666 9.06 7.91 28.73
C ASP A 666 8.52 7.69 30.18
N PRO A 667 8.78 6.53 30.81
CA PRO A 667 8.27 6.26 32.15
C PRO A 667 8.73 7.24 33.23
N LYS A 668 9.86 7.92 33.01
CA LYS A 668 10.48 8.85 33.99
C LYS A 668 10.01 10.28 33.86
N LYS A 669 9.45 10.65 32.70
CA LYS A 669 8.93 12.01 32.45
C LYS A 669 7.57 12.18 33.10
N LYS A 670 7.23 13.43 33.40
CA LYS A 670 5.88 13.84 33.82
C LYS A 670 5.13 14.46 32.65
N TYR A 671 3.84 14.23 32.60
CA TYR A 671 2.96 14.71 31.54
C TYR A 671 1.67 15.28 32.09
N THR A 672 1.15 16.30 31.43
CA THR A 672 -0.24 16.74 31.55
C THR A 672 -1.08 16.09 30.45
N VAL A 673 -2.38 15.92 30.71
CA VAL A 673 -3.36 15.39 29.77
C VAL A 673 -4.45 16.44 29.56
N LYS A 674 -4.63 16.87 28.32
CA LYS A 674 -5.62 17.90 27.97
C LYS A 674 -6.54 17.41 26.86
N GLU A 675 -7.84 17.61 27.00
CA GLU A 675 -8.77 17.40 25.90
C GLU A 675 -8.75 18.59 24.94
N ILE A 676 -8.68 18.31 23.65
CA ILE A 676 -8.72 19.29 22.56
C ILE A 676 -9.92 19.01 21.63
N ASN A 677 -10.13 19.83 20.63
CA ASN A 677 -11.28 19.77 19.71
C ASN A 677 -12.64 19.76 20.42
N LEU A 678 -12.77 20.55 21.49
CA LEU A 678 -14.05 20.73 22.15
C LEU A 678 -15.04 21.51 21.26
N TYR A 679 -16.23 20.96 21.05
CA TYR A 679 -17.28 21.65 20.31
C TYR A 679 -17.73 22.92 21.10
N PRO A 680 -18.00 24.05 20.45
CA PRO A 680 -18.39 25.31 21.14
C PRO A 680 -19.52 25.14 22.14
N GLY A 681 -19.25 25.54 23.38
CA GLY A 681 -20.21 25.42 24.50
C GLY A 681 -20.13 24.10 25.28
N THR A 682 -19.16 23.21 24.94
CA THR A 682 -18.87 22.02 25.75
C THR A 682 -17.65 22.26 26.64
N THR A 683 -17.59 21.53 27.76
CA THR A 683 -16.45 21.57 28.70
C THR A 683 -15.77 20.21 28.75
N SER A 684 -14.44 20.23 28.97
CA SER A 684 -13.68 19.02 29.20
C SER A 684 -14.09 18.33 30.52
N LEU A 685 -14.13 17.00 30.47
CA LEU A 685 -14.23 16.16 31.68
C LEU A 685 -12.86 15.73 32.22
N ILE A 686 -11.79 16.12 31.51
CA ILE A 686 -10.39 15.81 31.88
C ILE A 686 -9.82 16.95 32.70
N LEU A 687 -9.21 16.62 33.84
CA LEU A 687 -8.54 17.61 34.70
C LEU A 687 -7.15 17.94 34.12
N SER A 688 -7.08 19.00 33.33
CA SER A 688 -5.86 19.36 32.56
C SER A 688 -4.67 19.79 33.42
N GLU A 689 -4.90 20.18 34.68
CA GLU A 689 -3.85 20.64 35.60
C GLU A 689 -3.13 19.51 36.34
N LYS A 690 -3.66 18.28 36.26
CA LYS A 690 -3.07 17.14 36.95
C LYS A 690 -1.89 16.58 36.16
N GLU A 691 -0.77 16.43 36.85
CA GLU A 691 0.43 15.78 36.33
C GLU A 691 0.43 14.27 36.61
N TYR A 692 0.92 13.52 35.63
CA TYR A 692 1.08 12.07 35.72
C TYR A 692 2.49 11.68 35.26
N THR A 693 3.09 10.66 35.86
CA THR A 693 4.30 10.06 35.28
C THR A 693 3.93 9.25 34.03
N GLY A 694 4.87 9.12 33.10
CA GLY A 694 4.69 8.23 31.95
C GLY A 694 4.47 6.78 32.38
N ASP A 695 5.12 6.34 33.48
CA ASP A 695 4.91 5.03 34.10
C ASP A 695 3.45 4.81 34.52
N PHE A 696 2.83 5.81 35.18
CA PHE A 696 1.41 5.76 35.52
C PHE A 696 0.52 5.67 34.28
N LEU A 697 0.75 6.52 33.28
CA LEU A 697 -0.05 6.53 32.04
C LEU A 697 0.06 5.24 31.25
N MET A 698 1.23 4.58 31.28
CA MET A 698 1.48 3.30 30.59
C MET A 698 1.08 2.05 31.38
N LYS A 699 0.77 2.16 32.67
CA LYS A 699 0.34 1.00 33.50
C LYS A 699 -1.12 1.11 33.95
N VAL A 700 -1.59 2.31 34.22
CA VAL A 700 -2.95 2.60 34.72
C VAL A 700 -3.82 3.23 33.64
N GLY A 701 -3.22 4.17 32.86
CA GLY A 701 -3.90 4.89 31.79
C GLY A 701 -4.70 6.10 32.26
N VAL A 702 -5.51 6.62 31.34
CA VAL A 702 -6.44 7.76 31.55
C VAL A 702 -7.82 7.37 31.02
N ASN A 703 -8.88 7.70 31.78
CA ASN A 703 -10.23 7.50 31.30
C ASN A 703 -10.63 8.68 30.38
N PRO A 704 -10.82 8.49 29.07
CA PRO A 704 -11.21 9.56 28.15
C PRO A 704 -12.66 9.99 28.32
N SER A 705 -13.45 9.26 29.13
CA SER A 705 -14.87 9.53 29.34
C SER A 705 -15.69 9.55 28.06
N VAL A 706 -15.42 8.61 27.14
CA VAL A 706 -16.22 8.39 25.94
C VAL A 706 -17.59 7.84 26.32
N THR A 707 -18.67 8.45 25.84
CA THR A 707 -20.04 8.09 26.14
C THR A 707 -20.94 8.28 24.91
N LEU A 708 -22.23 7.92 24.99
CA LEU A 708 -23.20 8.17 23.92
C LEU A 708 -23.40 9.68 23.59
N GLN A 709 -23.10 10.55 24.52
CA GLN A 709 -23.17 12.01 24.33
C GLN A 709 -21.80 12.61 23.92
N ARG A 710 -20.73 11.85 24.14
CA ARG A 710 -19.36 12.24 23.82
C ARG A 710 -18.71 11.07 23.05
N THR A 711 -19.11 10.90 21.81
CA THR A 711 -18.71 9.75 20.98
C THR A 711 -17.27 9.79 20.50
N SER A 712 -16.61 10.97 20.55
CA SER A 712 -15.18 11.12 20.28
C SER A 712 -14.52 12.05 21.30
N VAL A 713 -13.29 11.70 21.70
CA VAL A 713 -12.44 12.48 22.61
C VAL A 713 -11.01 12.46 22.13
N VAL A 714 -10.43 13.61 21.85
CA VAL A 714 -9.03 13.76 21.46
C VAL A 714 -8.24 14.33 22.63
N LEU A 715 -7.21 13.60 23.05
CA LEU A 715 -6.36 13.99 24.17
C LEU A 715 -4.96 14.37 23.68
N GLU A 716 -4.50 15.53 24.09
CA GLU A 716 -3.13 15.94 23.93
C GLU A 716 -2.35 15.65 25.22
N ILE A 717 -1.20 15.02 25.09
CA ILE A 717 -0.29 14.66 26.17
C ILE A 717 0.97 15.49 26.01
N ASN A 718 1.33 16.30 27.01
CA ASN A 718 2.48 17.17 26.95
C ASN A 718 3.40 16.96 28.15
N GLU A 719 4.71 16.87 27.91
CA GLU A 719 5.72 16.80 28.95
C GLU A 719 5.71 18.09 29.78
N VAL A 720 5.72 17.93 31.10
CA VAL A 720 5.92 19.03 32.05
C VAL A 720 7.39 19.36 32.09
N LYS A 721 7.76 20.60 31.74
CA LYS A 721 9.14 21.09 31.74
C LYS A 721 9.61 21.43 33.14
#